data_96cd98401059b1a4d1fdc3168a27efaa
#
_entry.id   96cd98401059b1a4d1fdc3168a27efaa
#
_cell.length_a   1.000
_cell.length_b   1.000
_cell.length_c   1.000
_cell.angle_alpha   90.00
_cell.angle_beta   90.00
_cell.angle_gamma   90.00
#
_symmetry.space_group_name_H-M   'P 1'
#
loop_
_entity.id
_entity.type
_entity.pdbx_description
1 polymer ?
#
loop_
_entity_poly.entity_id
_entity_poly.type
_entity_poly.pdbx_seq_one_letter_code
_entity_poly.pdbx_strand_id
1 'polypeptide(L)'
;MLTIQFLCPLPNGLHARPAWELKEQCSQWQSEITFINHRQNAKADAKSSLALIGTSTLFNDSCSLNISGSDEEQARRVLEEYIQVRFIDSDSVQPTLAELTAHPLPRSLSRLNPDLLYGNVLASGVGVGTLTLLQSDSLDSYRVIPASAQDSTLLEHSLATLAEQLNQQLRERDGESKTILSAHLSLIQDDEFAGNIRHLMAEQHQGLGAAIISNMEQVCAKLSASASDYLRERVSDIRDISEQLLHITWPELKPRNNLVLEKPTILVAEDLTPSQFLSLDLKNLAGMILEKTGRTSHTLILARASAIPVLSGLPLDAIARYAGQPAVLDAQCGVLAINPNDAVSGYYQVAQTLADKRQKQQAQAAAQLAYSRDKKRIDIAANIGTALEAPGAFANGAEGVGLFRTEMLYMDRDSVPDEQEQFEAYQQVLLAAGDKPIIFRTMDIGGDKSIPYLNIPQEENPFLGYRAVRIYPEFAGLFRTQLRAILRAASFGNAQLMIPMVHSLDQILWVKGELQKAIVELKRDGLRHAETITLGIMVEVPSVCYIIDHFCDEVDFFSIGSNDMTQYLYAVDRNNPRVSPLYNPITPSFLRMLQQIVTTAHQRGKWVGICGELGGESRYLPLLLGLGLDELSMSSPRIPAVKSQLRQLDSEACRELARQACECRSAQEIEALLTAFTPEEDVRPLLALENIFVDQAFSNKEQAIQFLCGNLGVNGRTERPFELEEDVWQREEIVTTGVGFGVAIPHTKSQWIRHSSISIARLVKPVDWQSEMGEVELVIMLTLGANEGMNHVKVFSQLARKLVNKNFRQSLFAAQDAQSILTLLETELTF
;
A
#
# COMPACT_ATOMS: atom_id res chain seq x y z
N MET A 1 -46.88 7.31 -16.43
CA MET A 1 -45.42 7.49 -16.62
C MET A 1 -44.99 8.72 -15.81
N LEU A 2 -44.11 8.53 -14.88
CA LEU A 2 -43.55 9.56 -14.02
C LEU A 2 -42.06 9.76 -14.34
N THR A 3 -41.51 10.97 -14.11
CA THR A 3 -40.12 11.31 -14.45
C THR A 3 -39.43 11.92 -13.23
N ILE A 4 -38.19 11.44 -12.94
CA ILE A 4 -37.24 12.05 -11.99
C ILE A 4 -36.18 12.72 -12.82
N GLN A 5 -35.92 14.01 -12.61
CA GLN A 5 -34.84 14.74 -13.27
C GLN A 5 -33.75 15.08 -12.29
N PHE A 6 -32.47 14.86 -12.67
CA PHE A 6 -31.32 15.14 -11.80
C PHE A 6 -30.05 15.44 -12.63
N LEU A 7 -29.08 16.04 -11.99
CA LEU A 7 -27.72 16.13 -12.53
C LEU A 7 -26.91 14.95 -11.98
N CYS A 8 -26.15 14.29 -12.84
CA CYS A 8 -25.32 13.15 -12.41
C CYS A 8 -24.33 13.60 -11.31
N PRO A 9 -24.46 13.09 -10.09
CA PRO A 9 -23.64 13.54 -8.97
C PRO A 9 -22.29 12.82 -8.89
N LEU A 10 -22.02 11.83 -9.75
CA LEU A 10 -20.88 10.91 -9.71
C LEU A 10 -19.62 11.57 -10.29
N PRO A 11 -18.56 11.82 -9.48
CA PRO A 11 -17.33 12.44 -9.95
C PRO A 11 -16.65 11.72 -11.11
N ASN A 12 -16.65 10.38 -11.10
CA ASN A 12 -16.07 9.55 -12.15
C ASN A 12 -17.07 9.15 -13.24
N GLY A 13 -18.31 9.64 -13.19
CA GLY A 13 -19.41 9.29 -14.08
C GLY A 13 -20.08 7.96 -13.72
N LEU A 14 -21.09 7.57 -14.51
CA LEU A 14 -21.86 6.34 -14.30
C LEU A 14 -21.08 5.11 -14.78
N HIS A 15 -20.21 4.60 -13.91
CA HIS A 15 -19.39 3.42 -14.16
C HIS A 15 -19.97 2.14 -13.49
N ALA A 16 -19.25 1.03 -13.55
CA ALA A 16 -19.77 -0.29 -13.21
C ALA A 16 -20.44 -0.37 -11.83
N ARG A 17 -19.81 0.17 -10.77
CA ARG A 17 -20.35 0.11 -9.40
C ARG A 17 -21.62 0.95 -9.24
N PRO A 18 -21.64 2.27 -9.53
CA PRO A 18 -22.87 3.05 -9.46
C PRO A 18 -23.96 2.54 -10.41
N ALA A 19 -23.60 2.04 -11.59
CA ALA A 19 -24.55 1.45 -12.51
C ALA A 19 -25.18 0.18 -11.93
N TRP A 20 -24.41 -0.68 -11.31
CA TRP A 20 -24.91 -1.86 -10.61
C TRP A 20 -25.82 -1.48 -9.43
N GLU A 21 -25.43 -0.54 -8.60
CA GLU A 21 -26.25 -0.11 -7.46
C GLU A 21 -27.57 0.52 -7.94
N LEU A 22 -27.54 1.36 -9.00
CA LEU A 22 -28.75 1.92 -9.58
C LEU A 22 -29.66 0.83 -10.17
N LYS A 23 -29.07 -0.15 -10.87
CA LYS A 23 -29.78 -1.33 -11.40
C LYS A 23 -30.46 -2.11 -10.27
N GLU A 24 -29.77 -2.38 -9.16
CA GLU A 24 -30.35 -3.09 -8.00
C GLU A 24 -31.55 -2.33 -7.41
N GLN A 25 -31.47 -1.02 -7.31
CA GLN A 25 -32.59 -0.20 -6.85
C GLN A 25 -33.76 -0.21 -7.83
N CYS A 26 -33.49 -0.19 -9.13
CA CYS A 26 -34.53 -0.21 -10.15
C CYS A 26 -35.17 -1.60 -10.30
N SER A 27 -34.42 -2.67 -10.09
CA SER A 27 -34.89 -4.06 -10.24
C SER A 27 -35.89 -4.51 -9.17
N GLN A 28 -36.00 -3.78 -8.05
CA GLN A 28 -36.97 -4.03 -7.00
C GLN A 28 -38.42 -3.75 -7.43
N TRP A 29 -38.61 -3.02 -8.53
CA TRP A 29 -39.92 -2.54 -8.98
C TRP A 29 -40.43 -3.32 -10.20
N GLN A 30 -41.74 -3.47 -10.32
CA GLN A 30 -42.35 -4.09 -11.49
C GLN A 30 -42.42 -3.13 -12.69
N SER A 31 -42.47 -1.82 -12.42
CA SER A 31 -42.48 -0.78 -13.44
C SER A 31 -41.28 -0.87 -14.36
N GLU A 32 -41.51 -0.55 -15.63
CA GLU A 32 -40.45 -0.29 -16.60
C GLU A 32 -39.76 1.04 -16.25
N ILE A 33 -38.45 1.05 -16.14
CA ILE A 33 -37.66 2.22 -15.74
C ILE A 33 -36.58 2.48 -16.78
N THR A 34 -36.67 3.61 -17.48
CA THR A 34 -35.72 4.02 -18.52
C THR A 34 -34.87 5.18 -18.02
N PHE A 35 -33.56 5.00 -18.04
CA PHE A 35 -32.57 6.06 -17.80
C PHE A 35 -32.30 6.82 -19.11
N ILE A 36 -32.21 8.15 -19.04
CA ILE A 36 -31.90 8.99 -20.19
C ILE A 36 -30.80 9.98 -19.82
N ASN A 37 -29.68 9.94 -20.54
CA ASN A 37 -28.67 11.00 -20.56
C ASN A 37 -29.02 12.02 -21.63
N HIS A 38 -29.40 13.23 -21.25
CA HIS A 38 -29.83 14.26 -22.19
C HIS A 38 -28.67 14.89 -22.96
N ARG A 39 -27.45 14.91 -22.43
CA ARG A 39 -26.26 15.41 -23.12
C ARG A 39 -25.90 14.50 -24.32
N GLN A 40 -25.92 13.21 -24.11
CA GLN A 40 -25.58 12.20 -25.14
C GLN A 40 -26.77 11.77 -25.97
N ASN A 41 -28.00 12.20 -25.61
CA ASN A 41 -29.25 11.68 -26.14
C ASN A 41 -29.33 10.13 -26.11
N ALA A 42 -28.71 9.53 -25.07
CA ALA A 42 -28.63 8.08 -24.87
C ALA A 42 -29.72 7.63 -23.92
N LYS A 43 -30.33 6.47 -24.23
CA LYS A 43 -31.37 5.83 -23.40
C LYS A 43 -30.90 4.44 -23.03
N ALA A 44 -31.19 4.02 -21.80
CA ALA A 44 -30.84 2.71 -21.28
C ALA A 44 -31.99 2.17 -20.41
N ASP A 45 -32.14 0.86 -20.38
CA ASP A 45 -32.93 0.19 -19.34
C ASP A 45 -32.18 0.38 -18.01
N ALA A 46 -32.85 1.02 -17.04
CA ALA A 46 -32.23 1.26 -15.73
C ALA A 46 -32.07 -0.03 -14.90
N LYS A 47 -32.61 -1.16 -15.38
CA LYS A 47 -32.41 -2.49 -14.79
C LYS A 47 -31.24 -3.26 -15.38
N SER A 48 -30.48 -2.65 -16.30
CA SER A 48 -29.23 -3.22 -16.84
C SER A 48 -28.06 -2.31 -16.53
N SER A 49 -27.09 -2.82 -15.79
CA SER A 49 -25.87 -2.09 -15.48
C SER A 49 -25.03 -1.81 -16.74
N LEU A 50 -25.01 -2.73 -17.69
CA LEU A 50 -24.29 -2.59 -18.95
C LEU A 50 -24.91 -1.50 -19.83
N ALA A 51 -26.27 -1.46 -19.94
CA ALA A 51 -26.96 -0.39 -20.65
C ALA A 51 -26.71 0.98 -20.03
N LEU A 52 -26.74 1.07 -18.69
CA LEU A 52 -26.47 2.30 -17.94
C LEU A 52 -25.06 2.81 -18.22
N ILE A 53 -24.03 1.95 -18.16
CA ILE A 53 -22.65 2.29 -18.50
C ILE A 53 -22.53 2.77 -19.95
N GLY A 54 -23.24 2.11 -20.86
CA GLY A 54 -23.30 2.44 -22.28
C GLY A 54 -23.83 3.86 -22.57
N THR A 55 -24.48 4.53 -21.60
CA THR A 55 -24.93 5.93 -21.77
C THR A 55 -23.81 6.94 -21.68
N SER A 56 -22.60 6.55 -21.33
CA SER A 56 -21.42 7.43 -21.17
C SER A 56 -21.72 8.70 -20.36
N THR A 57 -22.43 8.53 -19.26
CA THR A 57 -22.88 9.63 -18.39
C THR A 57 -21.71 10.10 -17.53
N LEU A 58 -21.44 11.42 -17.57
CA LEU A 58 -20.36 12.07 -16.82
C LEU A 58 -20.91 12.94 -15.70
N PHE A 59 -20.02 13.39 -14.83
CA PHE A 59 -20.35 14.34 -13.75
C PHE A 59 -21.08 15.57 -14.29
N ASN A 60 -22.15 15.97 -13.62
CA ASN A 60 -23.04 17.09 -14.01
C ASN A 60 -23.80 16.93 -15.34
N ASP A 61 -23.83 15.75 -15.93
CA ASP A 61 -24.76 15.49 -17.05
C ASP A 61 -26.22 15.58 -16.58
N SER A 62 -27.06 16.22 -17.38
CA SER A 62 -28.50 16.24 -17.16
C SER A 62 -29.08 14.87 -17.49
N CYS A 63 -29.70 14.23 -16.50
CA CYS A 63 -30.24 12.87 -16.59
C CYS A 63 -31.71 12.83 -16.15
N SER A 64 -32.43 11.81 -16.61
CA SER A 64 -33.76 11.51 -16.10
C SER A 64 -34.04 10.01 -16.03
N LEU A 65 -34.85 9.60 -15.02
CA LEU A 65 -35.48 8.29 -14.95
C LEU A 65 -36.97 8.42 -15.29
N ASN A 66 -37.39 7.70 -16.33
CA ASN A 66 -38.80 7.58 -16.72
C ASN A 66 -39.36 6.25 -16.18
N ILE A 67 -40.41 6.30 -15.36
CA ILE A 67 -41.00 5.17 -14.68
C ILE A 67 -42.41 4.96 -15.18
N SER A 68 -42.75 3.73 -15.61
CA SER A 68 -44.07 3.41 -16.12
C SER A 68 -44.53 2.02 -15.69
N GLY A 69 -45.61 1.89 -14.95
CA GLY A 69 -46.11 0.61 -14.47
C GLY A 69 -47.10 0.74 -13.31
N SER A 70 -47.45 -0.39 -12.73
CA SER A 70 -48.45 -0.49 -11.67
C SER A 70 -48.02 0.09 -10.32
N ASP A 71 -46.69 0.14 -10.08
CA ASP A 71 -46.04 0.60 -8.84
C ASP A 71 -45.27 1.91 -9.04
N GLU A 72 -45.50 2.64 -10.16
CA GLU A 72 -44.71 3.81 -10.59
C GLU A 72 -44.67 4.94 -9.53
N GLU A 73 -45.71 5.18 -8.76
CA GLU A 73 -45.75 6.22 -7.71
C GLU A 73 -44.79 5.88 -6.54
N GLN A 74 -44.79 4.60 -6.15
CA GLN A 74 -43.96 4.15 -5.05
C GLN A 74 -42.50 4.06 -5.49
N ALA A 75 -42.23 3.53 -6.68
CA ALA A 75 -40.94 3.48 -7.30
C ALA A 75 -40.34 4.89 -7.43
N ARG A 76 -41.11 5.87 -7.94
CA ARG A 76 -40.67 7.26 -8.06
C ARG A 76 -40.21 7.83 -6.72
N ARG A 77 -40.96 7.66 -5.67
CA ARG A 77 -40.63 8.23 -4.34
C ARG A 77 -39.28 7.66 -3.83
N VAL A 78 -39.11 6.35 -3.90
CA VAL A 78 -37.90 5.68 -3.37
C VAL A 78 -36.68 5.96 -4.25
N LEU A 79 -36.83 5.94 -5.59
CA LEU A 79 -35.75 6.22 -6.50
C LEU A 79 -35.33 7.70 -6.49
N GLU A 80 -36.27 8.64 -6.29
CA GLU A 80 -35.99 10.05 -6.12
C GLU A 80 -35.16 10.30 -4.86
N GLU A 81 -35.50 9.67 -3.75
CA GLU A 81 -34.73 9.69 -2.51
C GLU A 81 -33.34 9.04 -2.69
N TYR A 82 -33.25 7.88 -3.37
CA TYR A 82 -31.99 7.22 -3.67
C TYR A 82 -31.06 8.13 -4.49
N ILE A 83 -31.55 8.74 -5.56
CA ILE A 83 -30.75 9.61 -6.43
C ILE A 83 -30.26 10.84 -5.67
N GLN A 84 -31.09 11.44 -4.84
CA GLN A 84 -30.74 12.66 -4.11
C GLN A 84 -29.74 12.41 -2.97
N VAL A 85 -29.77 11.23 -2.35
CA VAL A 85 -29.04 10.97 -1.10
C VAL A 85 -27.92 9.96 -1.25
N ARG A 86 -28.15 8.83 -1.97
CA ARG A 86 -27.24 7.68 -2.03
C ARG A 86 -26.40 7.58 -3.29
N PHE A 87 -26.92 8.10 -4.39
CA PHE A 87 -26.31 7.85 -5.69
C PHE A 87 -24.88 8.43 -5.81
N ILE A 88 -24.58 9.51 -5.08
CA ILE A 88 -23.24 10.06 -5.02
C ILE A 88 -22.25 9.15 -4.25
N ASP A 89 -22.73 8.43 -3.23
CA ASP A 89 -21.88 7.58 -2.39
C ASP A 89 -21.46 6.29 -3.08
N SER A 90 -22.15 5.94 -4.18
CA SER A 90 -21.80 4.78 -5.01
C SER A 90 -20.49 4.98 -5.78
N ASP A 91 -20.02 6.22 -5.92
CA ASP A 91 -18.78 6.59 -6.59
C ASP A 91 -17.68 6.87 -5.55
N SER A 92 -17.10 5.81 -4.98
CA SER A 92 -15.91 5.98 -4.14
C SER A 92 -14.77 6.52 -5.00
N VAL A 93 -14.33 7.74 -4.70
CA VAL A 93 -13.12 8.33 -5.30
C VAL A 93 -11.95 7.41 -4.94
N GLN A 94 -11.54 6.59 -5.90
CA GLN A 94 -10.24 5.92 -5.75
C GLN A 94 -9.19 7.02 -5.67
N PRO A 95 -8.28 6.99 -4.69
CA PRO A 95 -7.20 7.97 -4.62
C PRO A 95 -6.45 7.93 -5.95
N THR A 96 -6.39 9.05 -6.62
CA THR A 96 -5.56 9.20 -7.84
C THR A 96 -4.16 8.78 -7.46
N LEU A 97 -3.70 7.66 -8.00
CA LEU A 97 -2.38 7.13 -7.69
C LEU A 97 -1.36 8.21 -8.01
N ALA A 98 -0.55 8.56 -7.02
CA ALA A 98 0.47 9.60 -7.16
C ALA A 98 1.33 9.34 -8.41
N GLU A 99 1.60 10.39 -9.14
CA GLU A 99 2.46 10.34 -10.32
C GLU A 99 3.87 9.94 -9.88
N LEU A 100 4.33 8.77 -10.30
CA LEU A 100 5.70 8.34 -10.06
C LEU A 100 6.57 9.01 -11.12
N THR A 101 7.42 9.93 -10.71
CA THR A 101 8.44 10.52 -11.57
C THR A 101 9.68 9.65 -11.55
N ALA A 102 10.24 9.36 -12.73
CA ALA A 102 11.52 8.67 -12.85
C ALA A 102 12.63 9.49 -12.19
N HIS A 103 13.49 8.84 -11.42
CA HIS A 103 14.71 9.46 -10.93
C HIS A 103 15.71 9.68 -12.08
N PRO A 104 16.55 10.72 -12.01
CA PRO A 104 17.66 10.83 -12.94
C PRO A 104 18.54 9.57 -12.90
N LEU A 105 19.13 9.21 -14.04
CA LEU A 105 20.10 8.11 -14.08
C LEU A 105 21.26 8.40 -13.15
N PRO A 106 21.62 7.48 -12.24
CA PRO A 106 22.82 7.59 -11.42
C PRO A 106 24.06 7.78 -12.26
N ARG A 107 25.00 8.59 -11.77
CA ARG A 107 26.19 8.97 -12.55
C ARG A 107 27.06 7.76 -12.88
N SER A 108 27.28 6.84 -11.96
CA SER A 108 28.00 5.58 -12.22
C SER A 108 27.38 4.79 -13.37
N LEU A 109 26.03 4.71 -13.45
CA LEU A 109 25.37 4.00 -14.55
C LEU A 109 25.52 4.76 -15.88
N SER A 110 25.34 6.08 -15.88
CA SER A 110 25.44 6.91 -17.11
C SER A 110 26.83 6.82 -17.72
N ARG A 111 27.88 6.73 -16.90
CA ARG A 111 29.27 6.63 -17.34
C ARG A 111 29.61 5.32 -18.06
N LEU A 112 28.84 4.26 -17.80
CA LEU A 112 28.97 2.97 -18.48
C LEU A 112 28.43 2.98 -19.91
N ASN A 113 27.87 4.12 -20.37
CA ASN A 113 27.21 4.28 -21.67
C ASN A 113 26.25 3.12 -22.00
N PRO A 114 25.28 2.82 -21.12
CA PRO A 114 24.38 1.72 -21.36
C PRO A 114 23.46 2.02 -22.56
N ASP A 115 23.14 1.00 -23.33
CA ASP A 115 22.08 1.08 -24.35
C ASP A 115 20.73 0.91 -23.64
N LEU A 116 19.97 1.99 -23.52
CA LEU A 116 18.75 2.07 -22.71
C LEU A 116 17.53 2.49 -23.57
N LEU A 117 16.43 1.81 -23.32
CA LEU A 117 15.11 2.24 -23.75
C LEU A 117 14.41 2.95 -22.59
N TYR A 118 13.78 4.10 -22.87
CA TYR A 118 13.13 4.92 -21.85
C TYR A 118 11.62 4.73 -21.90
N GLY A 119 11.01 4.47 -20.74
CA GLY A 119 9.58 4.29 -20.56
C GLY A 119 9.02 5.12 -19.40
N ASN A 120 7.71 5.12 -19.25
CA ASN A 120 7.01 5.77 -18.16
C ASN A 120 6.91 4.82 -16.96
N VAL A 121 7.22 5.32 -15.77
CA VAL A 121 7.14 4.53 -14.53
C VAL A 121 5.68 4.40 -14.08
N LEU A 122 5.19 3.18 -14.03
CA LEU A 122 3.87 2.86 -13.48
C LEU A 122 3.95 2.22 -12.08
N ALA A 123 4.96 1.39 -11.83
CA ALA A 123 5.27 0.86 -10.50
C ALA A 123 6.78 0.81 -10.34
N SER A 124 7.31 1.36 -9.22
CA SER A 124 8.75 1.50 -8.97
C SER A 124 9.37 0.16 -8.56
N GLY A 125 10.65 -0.01 -8.89
CA GLY A 125 11.44 -1.19 -8.54
C GLY A 125 12.48 -1.51 -9.61
N VAL A 126 13.31 -2.52 -9.36
CA VAL A 126 14.29 -3.04 -10.31
C VAL A 126 14.09 -4.54 -10.47
N GLY A 127 13.93 -4.99 -11.70
CA GLY A 127 13.78 -6.39 -12.05
C GLY A 127 14.87 -6.85 -13.01
N VAL A 128 15.48 -8.00 -12.72
CA VAL A 128 16.48 -8.63 -13.60
C VAL A 128 15.93 -9.97 -14.06
N GLY A 129 15.84 -10.18 -15.36
CA GLY A 129 15.28 -11.41 -15.88
C GLY A 129 15.42 -11.57 -17.39
N THR A 130 14.72 -12.54 -17.93
CA THR A 130 14.65 -12.79 -19.37
C THR A 130 13.38 -12.14 -19.93
N LEU A 131 13.50 -11.43 -21.04
CA LEU A 131 12.34 -10.86 -21.75
C LEU A 131 11.48 -11.98 -22.30
N THR A 132 10.20 -11.97 -21.97
CA THR A 132 9.20 -12.91 -22.49
C THR A 132 8.00 -12.13 -23.02
N LEU A 133 7.69 -12.33 -24.30
CA LEU A 133 6.55 -11.68 -24.94
C LEU A 133 5.29 -12.51 -24.69
N LEU A 134 4.30 -11.89 -24.11
CA LEU A 134 2.94 -12.43 -24.08
C LEU A 134 2.23 -11.94 -25.35
N GLN A 135 2.00 -12.87 -26.25
CA GLN A 135 1.20 -12.57 -27.44
C GLN A 135 -0.28 -12.53 -27.03
N SER A 136 -0.99 -11.49 -27.43
CA SER A 136 -2.44 -11.47 -27.32
C SER A 136 -3.02 -12.60 -28.17
N ASP A 137 -3.93 -13.36 -27.58
CA ASP A 137 -4.57 -14.47 -28.25
C ASP A 137 -5.43 -13.95 -29.40
N SER A 138 -5.23 -14.48 -30.60
CA SER A 138 -6.14 -14.21 -31.70
C SER A 138 -7.46 -14.92 -31.42
N LEU A 139 -8.54 -14.12 -31.31
CA LEU A 139 -9.89 -14.63 -31.13
C LEU A 139 -10.51 -15.16 -32.44
N ASP A 140 -9.77 -15.10 -33.56
CA ASP A 140 -10.26 -15.48 -34.88
C ASP A 140 -10.71 -16.95 -34.95
N SER A 141 -10.07 -17.85 -34.21
CA SER A 141 -10.45 -19.26 -34.14
C SER A 141 -11.87 -19.48 -33.59
N TYR A 142 -12.30 -18.64 -32.64
CA TYR A 142 -13.66 -18.71 -32.10
C TYR A 142 -14.69 -18.05 -33.03
N ARG A 143 -14.28 -17.05 -33.81
CA ARG A 143 -15.16 -16.32 -34.76
C ARG A 143 -15.63 -17.18 -35.93
N VAL A 144 -14.84 -18.17 -36.33
CA VAL A 144 -15.17 -19.05 -37.47
C VAL A 144 -16.00 -20.27 -37.08
N ILE A 145 -16.35 -20.46 -35.84
CA ILE A 145 -17.18 -21.57 -35.39
C ILE A 145 -18.60 -21.40 -35.95
N PRO A 146 -19.14 -22.36 -36.71
CA PRO A 146 -20.46 -22.22 -37.31
C PRO A 146 -21.57 -22.27 -36.25
N ALA A 147 -22.67 -21.56 -36.49
CA ALA A 147 -23.84 -21.57 -35.65
C ALA A 147 -24.43 -23.00 -35.49
N SER A 148 -24.80 -23.33 -34.24
CA SER A 148 -25.40 -24.63 -33.88
C SER A 148 -26.74 -24.46 -33.15
N ALA A 149 -27.63 -25.41 -33.28
CA ALA A 149 -28.88 -25.43 -32.55
C ALA A 149 -28.68 -25.53 -31.01
N GLN A 150 -27.48 -25.90 -30.56
CA GLN A 150 -27.12 -26.03 -29.14
C GLN A 150 -26.47 -24.76 -28.55
N ASP A 151 -26.19 -23.74 -29.36
CA ASP A 151 -25.48 -22.53 -28.97
C ASP A 151 -26.14 -21.79 -27.77
N SER A 152 -27.48 -21.74 -27.75
CA SER A 152 -28.21 -21.10 -26.65
C SER A 152 -28.01 -21.85 -25.33
N THR A 153 -28.09 -23.18 -25.35
CA THR A 153 -27.86 -24.00 -24.15
C THR A 153 -26.41 -23.96 -23.71
N LEU A 154 -25.47 -23.89 -24.65
CA LEU A 154 -24.04 -23.79 -24.40
C LEU A 154 -23.69 -22.44 -23.75
N LEU A 155 -24.31 -21.35 -24.21
CA LEU A 155 -24.14 -20.03 -23.60
C LEU A 155 -24.59 -20.05 -22.13
N GLU A 156 -25.80 -20.54 -21.84
CA GLU A 156 -26.33 -20.60 -20.46
C GLU A 156 -25.41 -21.44 -19.54
N HIS A 157 -24.97 -22.57 -20.02
CA HIS A 157 -24.06 -23.44 -19.25
C HIS A 157 -22.70 -22.75 -18.99
N SER A 158 -22.14 -22.10 -20.00
CA SER A 158 -20.85 -21.41 -19.88
C SER A 158 -20.91 -20.20 -18.95
N LEU A 159 -22.01 -19.43 -18.99
CA LEU A 159 -22.24 -18.29 -18.06
C LEU A 159 -22.38 -18.80 -16.61
N ALA A 160 -23.14 -19.88 -16.39
CA ALA A 160 -23.30 -20.47 -15.07
C ALA A 160 -21.93 -20.99 -14.52
N THR A 161 -21.14 -21.66 -15.37
CA THR A 161 -19.82 -22.17 -15.01
C THR A 161 -18.86 -21.03 -14.66
N LEU A 162 -18.87 -19.93 -15.45
CA LEU A 162 -18.05 -18.75 -15.18
C LEU A 162 -18.44 -18.08 -13.86
N ALA A 163 -19.75 -17.94 -13.62
CA ALA A 163 -20.26 -17.41 -12.35
C ALA A 163 -19.82 -18.23 -11.14
N GLU A 164 -19.86 -19.58 -11.26
CA GLU A 164 -19.41 -20.47 -10.19
C GLU A 164 -17.90 -20.34 -9.93
N GLN A 165 -17.08 -20.27 -10.98
CA GLN A 165 -15.63 -20.09 -10.88
C GLN A 165 -15.28 -18.75 -10.23
N LEU A 166 -15.95 -17.65 -10.63
CA LEU A 166 -15.75 -16.33 -10.01
C LEU A 166 -16.18 -16.32 -8.54
N ASN A 167 -17.31 -16.96 -8.20
CA ASN A 167 -17.75 -17.11 -6.82
C ASN A 167 -16.76 -17.91 -5.96
N GLN A 168 -16.15 -18.96 -6.52
CA GLN A 168 -15.10 -19.70 -5.84
C GLN A 168 -13.87 -18.83 -5.59
N GLN A 169 -13.40 -18.11 -6.60
CA GLN A 169 -12.26 -17.19 -6.48
C GLN A 169 -12.53 -16.05 -5.47
N LEU A 170 -13.76 -15.55 -5.40
CA LEU A 170 -14.19 -14.55 -4.41
C LEU A 170 -14.07 -15.04 -2.96
N ARG A 171 -14.22 -16.34 -2.72
CA ARG A 171 -14.06 -16.94 -1.38
C ARG A 171 -12.60 -17.10 -0.98
N GLU A 172 -11.69 -17.18 -1.95
CA GLU A 172 -10.26 -17.46 -1.74
C GLU A 172 -9.41 -16.19 -1.73
N ARG A 173 -10.01 -15.03 -2.06
CA ARG A 173 -9.27 -13.77 -2.25
C ARG A 173 -9.88 -12.63 -1.46
N ASP A 174 -9.03 -11.69 -1.03
CA ASP A 174 -9.40 -10.53 -0.24
C ASP A 174 -8.90 -9.23 -0.89
N GLY A 175 -9.37 -8.09 -0.37
CA GLY A 175 -8.94 -6.76 -0.79
C GLY A 175 -9.36 -6.40 -2.21
N GLU A 176 -8.49 -5.73 -2.95
CA GLU A 176 -8.78 -5.22 -4.30
C GLU A 176 -9.08 -6.31 -5.33
N SER A 177 -8.46 -7.48 -5.18
CA SER A 177 -8.76 -8.65 -6.04
C SER A 177 -10.21 -9.07 -5.93
N LYS A 178 -10.77 -9.04 -4.73
CA LYS A 178 -12.18 -9.37 -4.47
C LYS A 178 -13.12 -8.35 -5.11
N THR A 179 -12.80 -7.06 -5.02
CA THR A 179 -13.59 -5.98 -5.63
C THR A 179 -13.67 -6.14 -7.16
N ILE A 180 -12.54 -6.48 -7.79
CA ILE A 180 -12.48 -6.72 -9.24
C ILE A 180 -13.34 -7.92 -9.65
N LEU A 181 -13.17 -9.04 -8.94
CA LEU A 181 -13.94 -10.27 -9.22
C LEU A 181 -15.45 -10.08 -8.99
N SER A 182 -15.85 -9.27 -8.00
CA SER A 182 -17.26 -8.93 -7.76
C SER A 182 -17.85 -8.11 -8.92
N ALA A 183 -17.07 -7.16 -9.47
CA ALA A 183 -17.48 -6.40 -10.64
C ALA A 183 -17.63 -7.31 -11.88
N HIS A 184 -16.71 -8.26 -12.08
CA HIS A 184 -16.81 -9.27 -13.15
C HIS A 184 -18.06 -10.14 -13.02
N LEU A 185 -18.35 -10.63 -11.81
CA LEU A 185 -19.54 -11.43 -11.52
C LEU A 185 -20.82 -10.65 -11.85
N SER A 186 -20.90 -9.38 -11.44
CA SER A 186 -22.03 -8.49 -11.72
C SER A 186 -22.25 -8.30 -13.23
N LEU A 187 -21.19 -8.17 -14.02
CA LEU A 187 -21.29 -8.00 -15.48
C LEU A 187 -21.83 -9.26 -16.18
N ILE A 188 -21.41 -10.44 -15.80
CA ILE A 188 -21.91 -11.68 -16.41
C ILE A 188 -23.33 -12.04 -15.98
N GLN A 189 -23.77 -11.55 -14.82
CA GLN A 189 -25.15 -11.72 -14.33
C GLN A 189 -26.10 -10.66 -14.89
N ASP A 190 -25.60 -9.72 -15.70
CA ASP A 190 -26.43 -8.72 -16.34
C ASP A 190 -27.22 -9.33 -17.50
N ASP A 191 -28.55 -9.21 -17.45
CA ASP A 191 -29.46 -9.76 -18.46
C ASP A 191 -29.18 -9.20 -19.87
N GLU A 192 -28.67 -7.96 -19.98
CA GLU A 192 -28.34 -7.35 -21.25
C GLU A 192 -27.05 -7.96 -21.84
N PHE A 193 -26.07 -8.34 -21.03
CA PHE A 193 -24.86 -9.00 -21.52
C PHE A 193 -25.22 -10.29 -22.28
N ALA A 194 -25.98 -11.17 -21.63
CA ALA A 194 -26.45 -12.41 -22.25
C ALA A 194 -27.50 -12.13 -23.35
N GLY A 195 -28.37 -11.12 -23.14
CA GLY A 195 -29.41 -10.72 -24.08
C GLY A 195 -28.85 -10.23 -25.42
N ASN A 196 -27.80 -9.39 -25.39
CA ASN A 196 -27.12 -8.92 -26.59
C ASN A 196 -26.49 -10.05 -27.39
N ILE A 197 -25.83 -11.02 -26.70
CA ILE A 197 -25.28 -12.21 -27.36
C ILE A 197 -26.39 -13.03 -28.05
N ARG A 198 -27.53 -13.27 -27.34
CA ARG A 198 -28.68 -13.98 -27.91
C ARG A 198 -29.29 -13.25 -29.08
N HIS A 199 -29.37 -11.93 -29.01
CA HIS A 199 -29.87 -11.06 -30.11
C HIS A 199 -28.98 -11.17 -31.37
N LEU A 200 -27.63 -11.10 -31.20
CA LEU A 200 -26.67 -11.28 -32.28
C LEU A 200 -26.79 -12.69 -32.93
N MET A 201 -26.99 -13.70 -32.14
CA MET A 201 -27.22 -15.09 -32.63
C MET A 201 -28.53 -15.19 -33.39
N ALA A 202 -29.61 -14.63 -32.86
CA ALA A 202 -30.96 -14.79 -33.46
C ALA A 202 -31.19 -13.96 -34.73
N GLU A 203 -30.84 -12.63 -34.67
CA GLU A 203 -31.16 -11.72 -35.74
C GLU A 203 -30.04 -11.58 -36.80
N GLN A 204 -28.79 -11.74 -36.38
CA GLN A 204 -27.64 -11.65 -37.29
C GLN A 204 -27.12 -13.01 -37.73
N HIS A 205 -27.75 -14.10 -37.26
CA HIS A 205 -27.39 -15.47 -37.57
C HIS A 205 -25.91 -15.82 -37.28
N GLN A 206 -25.32 -15.17 -36.28
CA GLN A 206 -23.94 -15.43 -35.86
C GLN A 206 -23.85 -16.73 -35.04
N GLY A 207 -22.77 -17.49 -35.21
CA GLY A 207 -22.42 -18.56 -34.28
C GLY A 207 -22.05 -17.96 -32.89
N LEU A 208 -22.18 -18.74 -31.86
CA LEU A 208 -21.97 -18.26 -30.48
C LEU A 208 -20.62 -17.56 -30.28
N GLY A 209 -19.52 -18.12 -30.81
CA GLY A 209 -18.17 -17.50 -30.67
C GLY A 209 -18.11 -16.11 -31.35
N ALA A 210 -18.66 -16.00 -32.56
CA ALA A 210 -18.74 -14.70 -33.26
C ALA A 210 -19.63 -13.70 -32.51
N ALA A 211 -20.74 -14.15 -31.92
CA ALA A 211 -21.68 -13.31 -31.16
C ALA A 211 -21.04 -12.77 -29.88
N ILE A 212 -20.31 -13.61 -29.14
CA ILE A 212 -19.55 -13.18 -27.92
C ILE A 212 -18.53 -12.10 -28.31
N ILE A 213 -17.73 -12.33 -29.35
CA ILE A 213 -16.70 -11.39 -29.81
C ILE A 213 -17.33 -10.10 -30.31
N SER A 214 -18.41 -10.16 -31.10
CA SER A 214 -19.11 -8.98 -31.62
C SER A 214 -19.71 -8.14 -30.46
N ASN A 215 -20.30 -8.77 -29.47
CA ASN A 215 -20.77 -8.08 -28.25
C ASN A 215 -19.62 -7.38 -27.52
N MET A 216 -18.51 -8.08 -27.28
CA MET A 216 -17.30 -7.52 -26.66
C MET A 216 -16.80 -6.30 -27.43
N GLU A 217 -16.65 -6.40 -28.76
CA GLU A 217 -16.17 -5.31 -29.61
C GLU A 217 -17.09 -4.09 -29.55
N GLN A 218 -18.42 -4.29 -29.61
CA GLN A 218 -19.41 -3.22 -29.51
C GLN A 218 -19.34 -2.48 -28.17
N VAL A 219 -19.26 -3.21 -27.06
CA VAL A 219 -19.16 -2.62 -25.71
C VAL A 219 -17.82 -1.91 -25.55
N CYS A 220 -16.71 -2.54 -25.93
CA CYS A 220 -15.39 -1.94 -25.88
C CYS A 220 -15.30 -0.66 -26.73
N ALA A 221 -15.88 -0.63 -27.91
CA ALA A 221 -15.92 0.57 -28.76
C ALA A 221 -16.68 1.73 -28.10
N LYS A 222 -17.82 1.45 -27.46
CA LYS A 222 -18.59 2.46 -26.71
C LYS A 222 -17.79 3.02 -25.54
N LEU A 223 -17.15 2.17 -24.75
CA LEU A 223 -16.34 2.58 -23.61
C LEU A 223 -15.09 3.36 -24.02
N SER A 224 -14.41 2.92 -25.10
CA SER A 224 -13.22 3.61 -25.65
C SER A 224 -13.52 5.00 -26.18
N ALA A 225 -14.74 5.25 -26.67
CA ALA A 225 -15.19 6.56 -27.13
C ALA A 225 -15.56 7.52 -25.98
N SER A 226 -15.57 7.06 -24.74
CA SER A 226 -15.90 7.89 -23.57
C SER A 226 -14.83 8.97 -23.32
N ALA A 227 -15.27 10.15 -22.87
CA ALA A 227 -14.40 11.23 -22.42
C ALA A 227 -13.75 10.93 -21.04
N SER A 228 -14.27 9.96 -20.27
CA SER A 228 -13.76 9.55 -18.97
C SER A 228 -12.63 8.54 -19.14
N ASP A 229 -11.44 8.84 -18.61
CA ASP A 229 -10.30 7.91 -18.53
C ASP A 229 -10.69 6.62 -17.81
N TYR A 230 -11.42 6.77 -16.72
CA TYR A 230 -11.91 5.66 -15.92
C TYR A 230 -12.79 4.67 -16.68
N LEU A 231 -13.71 5.17 -17.53
CA LEU A 231 -14.56 4.31 -18.37
C LEU A 231 -13.77 3.63 -19.49
N ARG A 232 -12.76 4.31 -20.04
CA ARG A 232 -11.85 3.71 -21.04
C ARG A 232 -11.04 2.54 -20.49
N GLU A 233 -10.68 2.60 -19.23
CA GLU A 233 -9.92 1.52 -18.58
C GLU A 233 -10.74 0.25 -18.31
N ARG A 234 -12.09 0.36 -18.29
CA ARG A 234 -12.98 -0.81 -18.17
C ARG A 234 -13.05 -1.69 -19.42
N VAL A 235 -12.46 -1.26 -20.50
CA VAL A 235 -12.32 -2.07 -21.72
C VAL A 235 -11.60 -3.40 -21.42
N SER A 236 -10.59 -3.37 -20.56
CA SER A 236 -9.86 -4.57 -20.13
C SER A 236 -10.74 -5.57 -19.39
N ASP A 237 -11.66 -5.11 -18.54
CA ASP A 237 -12.56 -5.98 -17.77
C ASP A 237 -13.56 -6.69 -18.69
N ILE A 238 -14.16 -5.98 -19.66
CA ILE A 238 -15.09 -6.56 -20.64
C ILE A 238 -14.38 -7.59 -21.52
N ARG A 239 -13.14 -7.29 -21.92
CA ARG A 239 -12.32 -8.23 -22.71
C ARG A 239 -12.04 -9.49 -21.89
N ASP A 240 -11.58 -9.33 -20.62
CA ASP A 240 -11.26 -10.42 -19.72
C ASP A 240 -12.45 -11.40 -19.55
N ILE A 241 -13.64 -10.86 -19.24
CA ILE A 241 -14.85 -11.67 -19.07
C ILE A 241 -15.20 -12.40 -20.37
N SER A 242 -15.14 -11.71 -21.50
CA SER A 242 -15.49 -12.31 -22.79
C SER A 242 -14.51 -13.41 -23.22
N GLU A 243 -13.21 -13.22 -22.97
CA GLU A 243 -12.18 -14.24 -23.22
C GLU A 243 -12.35 -15.44 -22.30
N GLN A 244 -12.62 -15.23 -21.02
CA GLN A 244 -12.91 -16.34 -20.10
C GLN A 244 -14.13 -17.13 -20.53
N LEU A 245 -15.20 -16.45 -20.96
CA LEU A 245 -16.40 -17.11 -21.48
C LEU A 245 -16.11 -17.97 -22.70
N LEU A 246 -15.31 -17.46 -23.66
CA LEU A 246 -14.85 -18.23 -24.82
C LEU A 246 -14.01 -19.44 -24.42
N HIS A 247 -13.10 -19.28 -23.46
CA HIS A 247 -12.23 -20.37 -22.98
C HIS A 247 -12.99 -21.46 -22.23
N ILE A 248 -14.08 -21.10 -21.53
CA ILE A 248 -14.97 -22.07 -20.86
C ILE A 248 -15.81 -22.79 -21.90
N THR A 249 -16.31 -22.08 -22.89
CA THR A 249 -17.18 -22.64 -23.93
C THR A 249 -16.41 -23.60 -24.83
N TRP A 250 -15.15 -23.31 -25.17
CA TRP A 250 -14.28 -24.18 -26.00
C TRP A 250 -12.90 -24.34 -25.37
N PRO A 251 -12.78 -25.21 -24.35
CA PRO A 251 -11.50 -25.43 -23.66
C PRO A 251 -10.38 -25.93 -24.57
N GLU A 252 -10.73 -26.64 -25.66
CA GLU A 252 -9.79 -27.17 -26.65
C GLU A 252 -9.12 -26.10 -27.51
N LEU A 253 -9.76 -24.94 -27.65
CA LEU A 253 -9.22 -23.77 -28.39
C LEU A 253 -8.49 -22.81 -27.45
N LYS A 254 -8.58 -23.05 -26.13
CA LYS A 254 -7.82 -22.23 -25.18
C LYS A 254 -6.34 -22.34 -25.50
N PRO A 255 -5.65 -21.22 -25.71
CA PRO A 255 -4.21 -21.24 -25.92
C PRO A 255 -3.51 -22.00 -24.79
N ARG A 256 -2.60 -22.89 -25.15
CA ARG A 256 -1.81 -23.64 -24.15
C ARG A 256 -0.75 -22.79 -23.46
N ASN A 257 -0.82 -21.48 -23.60
CA ASN A 257 0.04 -20.53 -22.94
C ASN A 257 -0.31 -20.36 -21.44
N ASN A 258 -0.32 -21.49 -20.69
CA ASN A 258 -0.01 -21.36 -19.29
C ASN A 258 1.43 -20.85 -19.23
N LEU A 259 1.59 -19.54 -19.05
CA LEU A 259 2.89 -18.92 -18.90
C LEU A 259 3.46 -19.38 -17.55
N VAL A 260 4.03 -20.58 -17.54
CA VAL A 260 4.79 -21.07 -16.38
C VAL A 260 6.13 -20.36 -16.43
N LEU A 261 6.32 -19.41 -15.53
CA LEU A 261 7.57 -18.69 -15.39
C LEU A 261 8.56 -19.60 -14.65
N GLU A 262 9.43 -20.30 -15.39
CA GLU A 262 10.43 -21.22 -14.79
C GLU A 262 11.67 -20.48 -14.23
N LYS A 263 11.88 -19.24 -14.63
CA LYS A 263 13.01 -18.39 -14.27
C LYS A 263 12.58 -16.94 -14.12
N PRO A 264 13.39 -16.09 -13.49
CA PRO A 264 13.10 -14.67 -13.41
C PRO A 264 12.82 -14.08 -14.79
N THR A 265 11.61 -13.51 -14.95
CA THR A 265 11.07 -13.10 -16.26
C THR A 265 10.59 -11.65 -16.19
N ILE A 266 10.95 -10.86 -17.19
CA ILE A 266 10.35 -9.57 -17.48
C ILE A 266 9.31 -9.81 -18.57
N LEU A 267 8.04 -9.68 -18.20
CA LEU A 267 6.91 -9.92 -19.09
C LEU A 267 6.65 -8.69 -19.94
N VAL A 268 6.52 -8.88 -21.25
CA VAL A 268 6.21 -7.82 -22.21
C VAL A 268 4.86 -8.13 -22.83
N ALA A 269 3.91 -7.22 -22.69
CA ALA A 269 2.56 -7.39 -23.21
C ALA A 269 1.98 -6.06 -23.73
N GLU A 270 1.04 -6.12 -24.64
CA GLU A 270 0.26 -4.95 -25.08
C GLU A 270 -0.59 -4.45 -23.90
N ASP A 271 -1.31 -5.35 -23.29
CA ASP A 271 -2.06 -5.19 -22.04
C ASP A 271 -2.08 -6.52 -21.31
N LEU A 272 -2.46 -6.51 -20.06
CA LEU A 272 -2.59 -7.72 -19.23
C LEU A 272 -3.88 -7.63 -18.43
N THR A 273 -4.74 -8.63 -18.59
CA THR A 273 -5.99 -8.65 -17.81
C THR A 273 -5.74 -9.02 -16.36
N PRO A 274 -6.62 -8.61 -15.43
CA PRO A 274 -6.51 -8.98 -14.02
C PRO A 274 -6.42 -10.50 -13.81
N SER A 275 -7.23 -11.26 -14.51
CA SER A 275 -7.24 -12.74 -14.41
C SER A 275 -5.94 -13.36 -14.91
N GLN A 276 -5.37 -12.84 -16.01
CA GLN A 276 -4.07 -13.27 -16.49
C GLN A 276 -2.97 -12.98 -15.45
N PHE A 277 -2.95 -11.76 -14.88
CA PHE A 277 -1.99 -11.40 -13.82
C PHE A 277 -2.09 -12.34 -12.61
N LEU A 278 -3.31 -12.59 -12.14
CA LEU A 278 -3.57 -13.45 -10.99
C LEU A 278 -3.20 -14.92 -11.21
N SER A 279 -3.07 -15.35 -12.47
CA SER A 279 -2.64 -16.71 -12.84
C SER A 279 -1.12 -16.89 -12.92
N LEU A 280 -0.33 -15.77 -12.90
CA LEU A 280 1.12 -15.84 -12.98
C LEU A 280 1.77 -16.30 -11.68
N ASP A 281 2.89 -17.00 -11.78
CA ASP A 281 3.78 -17.24 -10.64
C ASP A 281 4.58 -15.96 -10.33
N LEU A 282 4.09 -15.18 -9.36
CA LEU A 282 4.70 -13.92 -8.98
C LEU A 282 6.13 -14.05 -8.44
N LYS A 283 6.56 -15.24 -8.02
CA LYS A 283 7.93 -15.47 -7.53
C LYS A 283 8.96 -15.34 -8.66
N ASN A 284 8.56 -15.70 -9.85
CA ASN A 284 9.40 -15.64 -11.04
C ASN A 284 9.09 -14.44 -11.94
N LEU A 285 8.14 -13.57 -11.55
CA LEU A 285 7.84 -12.33 -12.27
C LEU A 285 8.76 -11.20 -11.80
N ALA A 286 9.82 -10.94 -12.53
CA ALA A 286 10.81 -9.92 -12.19
C ALA A 286 10.35 -8.50 -12.54
N GLY A 287 9.41 -8.34 -13.48
CA GLY A 287 8.87 -7.05 -13.87
C GLY A 287 7.96 -7.15 -15.08
N MET A 288 7.28 -6.05 -15.42
CA MET A 288 6.37 -6.00 -16.56
C MET A 288 6.58 -4.74 -17.41
N ILE A 289 6.38 -4.90 -18.72
CA ILE A 289 6.31 -3.82 -19.70
C ILE A 289 4.95 -3.90 -20.38
N LEU A 290 4.15 -2.85 -20.21
CA LEU A 290 2.78 -2.78 -20.73
C LEU A 290 2.66 -1.58 -21.67
N GLU A 291 2.23 -1.79 -22.93
CA GLU A 291 2.18 -0.71 -23.91
C GLU A 291 1.00 0.23 -23.68
N LYS A 292 -0.19 -0.31 -23.40
CA LYS A 292 -1.48 0.41 -23.39
C LYS A 292 -2.14 0.55 -22.02
N THR A 293 -1.51 0.11 -20.96
CA THR A 293 -2.12 0.11 -19.60
C THR A 293 -2.21 1.52 -19.03
N GLY A 294 -3.41 1.91 -18.59
CA GLY A 294 -3.66 3.15 -17.88
C GLY A 294 -3.20 3.11 -16.40
N ARG A 295 -3.10 4.31 -15.79
CA ARG A 295 -2.60 4.47 -14.40
C ARG A 295 -3.52 3.91 -13.33
N THR A 296 -4.82 3.77 -13.61
CA THR A 296 -5.85 3.25 -12.70
C THR A 296 -6.29 1.83 -13.06
N SER A 297 -5.58 1.18 -14.00
CA SER A 297 -5.84 -0.21 -14.38
C SER A 297 -5.75 -1.14 -13.17
N HIS A 298 -6.72 -2.05 -13.05
CA HIS A 298 -6.76 -3.05 -11.98
C HIS A 298 -5.50 -3.92 -11.95
N THR A 299 -4.94 -4.27 -13.10
CA THR A 299 -3.67 -5.01 -13.20
C THR A 299 -2.52 -4.23 -12.59
N LEU A 300 -2.46 -2.92 -12.79
CA LEU A 300 -1.42 -2.07 -12.20
C LEU A 300 -1.56 -1.98 -10.68
N ILE A 301 -2.78 -1.89 -10.18
CA ILE A 301 -3.05 -1.89 -8.73
C ILE A 301 -2.54 -3.19 -8.10
N LEU A 302 -2.85 -4.33 -8.71
CA LEU A 302 -2.36 -5.64 -8.28
C LEU A 302 -0.83 -5.76 -8.36
N ALA A 303 -0.20 -5.25 -9.42
CA ALA A 303 1.25 -5.24 -9.57
C ALA A 303 1.95 -4.41 -8.49
N ARG A 304 1.41 -3.23 -8.15
CA ARG A 304 1.92 -2.39 -7.05
C ARG A 304 1.77 -3.06 -5.69
N ALA A 305 0.62 -3.67 -5.42
CA ALA A 305 0.39 -4.42 -4.20
C ALA A 305 1.37 -5.60 -4.04
N SER A 306 1.77 -6.19 -5.17
CA SER A 306 2.76 -7.29 -5.22
C SER A 306 4.21 -6.80 -5.35
N ALA A 307 4.47 -5.50 -5.31
CA ALA A 307 5.79 -4.88 -5.49
C ALA A 307 6.51 -5.28 -6.82
N ILE A 308 5.75 -5.53 -7.88
CA ILE A 308 6.28 -5.85 -9.21
C ILE A 308 6.55 -4.54 -9.98
N PRO A 309 7.78 -4.28 -10.45
CA PRO A 309 8.08 -3.07 -11.22
C PRO A 309 7.42 -3.08 -12.60
N VAL A 310 6.87 -1.93 -13.01
CA VAL A 310 6.13 -1.80 -14.27
C VAL A 310 6.56 -0.55 -15.01
N LEU A 311 6.89 -0.72 -16.29
CA LEU A 311 7.09 0.37 -17.26
C LEU A 311 6.02 0.35 -18.35
N SER A 312 5.72 1.53 -18.89
CA SER A 312 4.86 1.68 -20.06
C SER A 312 5.45 2.63 -21.11
N GLY A 313 4.78 2.74 -22.25
CA GLY A 313 5.21 3.66 -23.32
C GLY A 313 6.44 3.17 -24.11
N LEU A 314 6.81 1.92 -23.96
CA LEU A 314 7.86 1.27 -24.74
C LEU A 314 7.22 0.52 -25.93
N PRO A 315 7.71 0.70 -27.18
CA PRO A 315 7.11 0.08 -28.36
C PRO A 315 7.37 -1.44 -28.36
N LEU A 316 6.29 -2.24 -28.32
CA LEU A 316 6.39 -3.70 -28.29
C LEU A 316 7.16 -4.26 -29.49
N ASP A 317 6.92 -3.74 -30.69
CA ASP A 317 7.60 -4.20 -31.92
C ASP A 317 9.12 -4.05 -31.82
N ALA A 318 9.60 -3.01 -31.13
CA ALA A 318 11.02 -2.79 -30.93
C ALA A 318 11.63 -3.78 -29.92
N ILE A 319 10.82 -4.23 -28.95
CA ILE A 319 11.27 -5.13 -27.87
C ILE A 319 11.08 -6.60 -28.28
N ALA A 320 10.04 -6.92 -29.06
CA ALA A 320 9.68 -8.30 -29.43
C ALA A 320 10.84 -9.08 -30.03
N ARG A 321 11.69 -8.42 -30.84
CA ARG A 321 12.89 -9.02 -31.44
C ARG A 321 13.95 -9.49 -30.42
N TYR A 322 13.86 -9.06 -29.21
CA TYR A 322 14.78 -9.43 -28.11
C TYR A 322 14.17 -10.45 -27.14
N ALA A 323 13.03 -11.05 -27.52
CA ALA A 323 12.45 -12.11 -26.70
C ALA A 323 13.44 -13.25 -26.43
N GLY A 324 13.48 -13.72 -25.20
CA GLY A 324 14.44 -14.74 -24.76
C GLY A 324 15.81 -14.20 -24.32
N GLN A 325 16.07 -12.90 -24.48
CA GLN A 325 17.33 -12.28 -24.06
C GLN A 325 17.29 -11.77 -22.62
N PRO A 326 18.44 -11.71 -21.93
CA PRO A 326 18.52 -11.13 -20.59
C PRO A 326 18.28 -9.63 -20.66
N ALA A 327 17.60 -9.09 -19.66
CA ALA A 327 17.32 -7.68 -19.53
C ALA A 327 17.23 -7.24 -18.06
N VAL A 328 17.39 -5.94 -17.86
CA VAL A 328 17.15 -5.26 -16.59
C VAL A 328 16.09 -4.20 -16.81
N LEU A 329 15.02 -4.28 -16.05
CA LEU A 329 13.96 -3.27 -15.99
C LEU A 329 14.18 -2.45 -14.72
N ASP A 330 14.58 -1.20 -14.89
CA ASP A 330 14.76 -0.24 -13.80
C ASP A 330 13.62 0.79 -13.83
N ALA A 331 12.54 0.48 -13.12
CA ALA A 331 11.41 1.37 -12.99
C ALA A 331 11.60 2.46 -11.90
N GLN A 332 12.76 2.56 -11.28
CA GLN A 332 13.13 3.74 -10.48
C GLN A 332 13.61 4.86 -11.40
N CYS A 333 14.41 4.49 -12.40
CA CYS A 333 14.93 5.43 -13.40
C CYS A 333 14.12 5.47 -14.70
N GLY A 334 13.10 4.63 -14.86
CA GLY A 334 12.27 4.57 -16.06
C GLY A 334 12.98 3.99 -17.28
N VAL A 335 13.89 3.02 -17.12
CA VAL A 335 14.70 2.48 -18.19
C VAL A 335 14.66 0.95 -18.28
N LEU A 336 14.85 0.47 -19.52
CA LEU A 336 15.03 -0.94 -19.84
C LEU A 336 16.42 -1.11 -20.52
N ALA A 337 17.30 -1.90 -19.92
CA ALA A 337 18.54 -2.33 -20.52
C ALA A 337 18.37 -3.74 -21.09
N ILE A 338 18.54 -3.91 -22.38
CA ILE A 338 18.45 -5.20 -23.08
C ILE A 338 19.87 -5.68 -23.36
N ASN A 339 20.15 -6.94 -23.08
CA ASN A 339 21.49 -7.52 -23.25
C ASN A 339 22.56 -6.66 -22.55
N PRO A 340 22.40 -6.30 -21.26
CA PRO A 340 23.37 -5.45 -20.62
C PRO A 340 24.76 -6.08 -20.67
N ASN A 341 25.77 -5.25 -20.99
CA ASN A 341 27.17 -5.72 -20.94
C ASN A 341 27.58 -6.02 -19.50
N ASP A 342 28.76 -6.63 -19.32
CA ASP A 342 29.23 -7.04 -17.98
C ASP A 342 29.32 -5.87 -16.99
N ALA A 343 29.66 -4.66 -17.45
CA ALA A 343 29.78 -3.49 -16.60
C ALA A 343 28.41 -3.03 -16.09
N VAL A 344 27.41 -2.97 -16.97
CA VAL A 344 26.01 -2.60 -16.61
C VAL A 344 25.39 -3.70 -15.74
N SER A 345 25.60 -4.96 -16.08
CA SER A 345 25.14 -6.09 -15.26
C SER A 345 25.74 -6.03 -13.85
N GLY A 346 27.04 -5.75 -13.74
CA GLY A 346 27.72 -5.59 -12.46
C GLY A 346 27.20 -4.40 -11.64
N TYR A 347 26.85 -3.29 -12.29
CA TYR A 347 26.18 -2.16 -11.62
C TYR A 347 24.88 -2.61 -10.91
N TYR A 348 24.01 -3.33 -11.61
CA TYR A 348 22.75 -3.80 -11.03
C TYR A 348 22.94 -4.92 -9.99
N GLN A 349 24.00 -5.73 -10.10
CA GLN A 349 24.37 -6.69 -9.04
C GLN A 349 24.78 -5.97 -7.75
N VAL A 350 25.55 -4.87 -7.85
CA VAL A 350 25.86 -4.03 -6.69
C VAL A 350 24.59 -3.42 -6.10
N ALA A 351 23.69 -2.87 -6.92
CA ALA A 351 22.43 -2.32 -6.47
C ALA A 351 21.59 -3.37 -5.72
N GLN A 352 21.50 -4.58 -6.24
CA GLN A 352 20.80 -5.69 -5.60
C GLN A 352 21.43 -6.09 -4.27
N THR A 353 22.76 -6.18 -4.21
CA THR A 353 23.50 -6.49 -2.97
C THR A 353 23.20 -5.47 -1.87
N LEU A 354 23.13 -4.18 -2.23
CA LEU A 354 22.78 -3.10 -1.31
C LEU A 354 21.32 -3.19 -0.84
N ALA A 355 20.40 -3.49 -1.76
CA ALA A 355 18.97 -3.70 -1.44
C ALA A 355 18.79 -4.87 -0.48
N ASP A 356 19.42 -6.02 -0.75
CA ASP A 356 19.40 -7.21 0.11
C ASP A 356 19.98 -6.92 1.51
N LYS A 357 21.09 -6.16 1.56
CA LYS A 357 21.71 -5.73 2.81
C LYS A 357 20.75 -4.86 3.63
N ARG A 358 20.08 -3.90 2.97
CA ARG A 358 19.09 -3.02 3.60
C ARG A 358 17.90 -3.84 4.14
N GLN A 359 17.39 -4.76 3.34
CA GLN A 359 16.27 -5.63 3.75
C GLN A 359 16.64 -6.51 4.95
N LYS A 360 17.85 -7.11 4.94
CA LYS A 360 18.35 -7.91 6.08
C LYS A 360 18.48 -7.07 7.35
N GLN A 361 19.00 -5.85 7.27
CA GLN A 361 19.09 -4.95 8.43
C GLN A 361 17.71 -4.58 8.96
N GLN A 362 16.76 -4.28 8.06
CA GLN A 362 15.37 -3.98 8.43
C GLN A 362 14.70 -5.19 9.11
N ALA A 363 14.87 -6.39 8.56
CA ALA A 363 14.34 -7.62 9.14
C ALA A 363 14.96 -7.91 10.53
N GLN A 364 16.27 -7.73 10.70
CA GLN A 364 16.93 -7.85 12.00
C GLN A 364 16.43 -6.80 13.00
N ALA A 365 16.24 -5.57 12.55
CA ALA A 365 15.67 -4.51 13.37
C ALA A 365 14.20 -4.81 13.74
N ALA A 366 13.43 -5.36 12.82
CA ALA A 366 12.04 -5.76 13.05
C ALA A 366 11.90 -6.87 14.10
N ALA A 367 12.81 -7.85 14.09
CA ALA A 367 12.78 -8.97 15.05
C ALA A 367 13.08 -8.59 16.49
N GLN A 368 13.69 -7.43 16.74
CA GLN A 368 14.01 -6.96 18.09
C GLN A 368 12.87 -6.12 18.67
N LEU A 369 12.74 -6.12 19.99
CA LEU A 369 11.81 -5.25 20.71
C LEU A 369 12.13 -3.77 20.45
N ALA A 370 11.11 -2.94 20.43
CA ALA A 370 11.23 -1.53 20.12
C ALA A 370 11.63 -0.70 21.35
N TYR A 371 12.81 -0.10 21.26
CA TYR A 371 13.36 0.80 22.27
C TYR A 371 13.95 2.04 21.59
N SER A 372 13.82 3.19 22.24
CA SER A 372 14.63 4.38 21.92
C SER A 372 16.11 4.13 22.24
N ARG A 373 16.98 5.06 21.83
CA ARG A 373 18.43 5.01 22.11
C ARG A 373 18.73 4.94 23.61
N ASP A 374 18.00 5.69 24.40
CA ASP A 374 18.08 5.76 25.88
C ASP A 374 17.26 4.67 26.61
N LYS A 375 16.84 3.61 25.87
CA LYS A 375 16.14 2.42 26.38
C LYS A 375 14.71 2.65 26.87
N LYS A 376 14.05 3.71 26.45
CA LYS A 376 12.61 3.85 26.66
C LYS A 376 11.87 2.87 25.75
N ARG A 377 11.02 2.04 26.35
CA ARG A 377 10.17 1.06 25.64
C ARG A 377 8.97 1.76 25.00
N ILE A 378 8.68 1.41 23.77
CA ILE A 378 7.41 1.70 23.07
C ILE A 378 6.99 0.44 22.33
N ASP A 379 5.72 0.05 22.46
CA ASP A 379 5.20 -1.10 21.75
C ASP A 379 4.83 -0.70 20.31
N ILE A 380 5.35 -1.43 19.34
CA ILE A 380 5.05 -1.21 17.92
C ILE A 380 4.11 -2.30 17.45
N ALA A 381 2.85 -1.94 17.21
CA ALA A 381 1.77 -2.85 16.89
C ALA A 381 1.28 -2.69 15.45
N ALA A 382 0.57 -3.69 14.95
CA ALA A 382 -0.03 -3.67 13.61
C ALA A 382 -1.50 -3.26 13.65
N ASN A 383 -1.97 -2.59 12.60
CA ASN A 383 -3.38 -2.48 12.24
C ASN A 383 -3.69 -3.57 11.23
N ILE A 384 -4.71 -4.37 11.47
CA ILE A 384 -5.18 -5.41 10.56
C ILE A 384 -6.70 -5.35 10.37
N GLY A 385 -7.20 -5.78 9.20
CA GLY A 385 -8.61 -5.90 8.88
C GLY A 385 -9.09 -7.35 8.88
N THR A 386 -8.20 -8.30 8.58
CA THR A 386 -8.52 -9.72 8.47
C THR A 386 -7.54 -10.58 9.27
N ALA A 387 -7.95 -11.79 9.61
CA ALA A 387 -7.11 -12.75 10.30
C ALA A 387 -5.89 -13.19 9.46
N LEU A 388 -6.03 -13.17 8.14
CA LEU A 388 -4.97 -13.55 7.19
C LEU A 388 -3.78 -12.61 7.19
N GLU A 389 -3.97 -11.35 7.60
CA GLU A 389 -2.89 -10.35 7.69
C GLU A 389 -1.96 -10.57 8.90
N ALA A 390 -2.41 -11.26 9.95
CA ALA A 390 -1.69 -11.39 11.19
C ALA A 390 -0.30 -12.06 11.05
N PRO A 391 -0.12 -13.19 10.32
CA PRO A 391 1.20 -13.79 10.14
C PRO A 391 2.19 -12.84 9.46
N GLY A 392 1.76 -12.10 8.44
CA GLY A 392 2.58 -11.09 7.76
C GLY A 392 2.96 -9.92 8.67
N ALA A 393 2.03 -9.48 9.52
CA ALA A 393 2.29 -8.43 10.50
C ALA A 393 3.37 -8.84 11.51
N PHE A 394 3.30 -10.05 12.04
CA PHE A 394 4.31 -10.56 12.98
C PHE A 394 5.66 -10.84 12.29
N ALA A 395 5.66 -11.28 11.03
CA ALA A 395 6.88 -11.42 10.25
C ALA A 395 7.59 -10.06 10.03
N ASN A 396 6.83 -8.97 9.89
CA ASN A 396 7.35 -7.61 9.83
C ASN A 396 7.74 -7.03 11.21
N GLY A 397 7.62 -7.81 12.28
CA GLY A 397 8.10 -7.45 13.61
C GLY A 397 7.06 -6.75 14.49
N ALA A 398 5.77 -6.89 14.20
CA ALA A 398 4.71 -6.42 15.10
C ALA A 398 4.84 -7.08 16.48
N GLU A 399 4.73 -6.26 17.54
CA GLU A 399 4.79 -6.70 18.93
C GLU A 399 3.39 -7.02 19.49
N GLY A 400 2.36 -6.69 18.72
CA GLY A 400 0.95 -6.95 18.96
C GLY A 400 0.11 -6.51 17.76
N VAL A 401 -1.19 -6.60 17.90
CA VAL A 401 -2.17 -5.95 17.03
C VAL A 401 -2.88 -4.87 17.85
N GLY A 402 -2.55 -3.61 17.59
CA GLY A 402 -3.13 -2.47 18.30
C GLY A 402 -4.50 -2.07 17.76
N LEU A 403 -4.85 -2.57 16.56
CA LEU A 403 -6.18 -2.40 16.00
C LEU A 403 -6.54 -3.58 15.09
N PHE A 404 -7.44 -4.44 15.54
CA PHE A 404 -8.15 -5.36 14.66
C PHE A 404 -9.52 -4.75 14.32
N ARG A 405 -9.72 -4.41 13.05
CA ARG A 405 -10.94 -3.80 12.53
C ARG A 405 -12.00 -4.87 12.28
N THR A 406 -12.80 -5.18 13.29
CA THR A 406 -13.78 -6.27 13.24
C THR A 406 -14.95 -6.00 12.28
N GLU A 407 -15.18 -4.76 11.88
CA GLU A 407 -16.23 -4.40 10.91
C GLU A 407 -16.03 -5.07 9.55
N MET A 408 -14.82 -5.44 9.17
CA MET A 408 -14.55 -6.19 7.93
C MET A 408 -15.27 -7.54 7.89
N LEU A 409 -15.56 -8.16 9.04
CA LEU A 409 -16.34 -9.39 9.10
C LEU A 409 -17.83 -9.17 8.78
N TYR A 410 -18.31 -7.95 8.84
CA TYR A 410 -19.71 -7.58 8.59
C TYR A 410 -19.92 -6.99 7.20
N MET A 411 -18.86 -6.54 6.55
CA MET A 411 -18.91 -5.96 5.21
C MET A 411 -18.87 -7.05 4.14
N ASP A 412 -19.30 -6.71 2.93
CA ASP A 412 -19.27 -7.56 1.73
C ASP A 412 -19.97 -8.92 1.89
N ARG A 413 -21.11 -8.93 2.59
CA ARG A 413 -21.94 -10.14 2.79
C ARG A 413 -23.41 -9.80 2.90
N ASP A 414 -24.26 -10.81 2.74
CA ASP A 414 -25.74 -10.65 2.71
C ASP A 414 -26.41 -10.89 4.06
N SER A 415 -25.65 -11.32 5.08
CA SER A 415 -26.16 -11.67 6.41
C SER A 415 -25.14 -11.41 7.51
N VAL A 416 -25.65 -11.21 8.71
CA VAL A 416 -24.83 -11.03 9.94
C VAL A 416 -23.94 -12.26 10.16
N PRO A 417 -22.60 -12.09 10.43
CA PRO A 417 -21.77 -13.20 10.84
C PRO A 417 -22.25 -13.79 12.16
N ASP A 418 -22.37 -15.10 12.22
CA ASP A 418 -22.77 -15.78 13.46
C ASP A 418 -21.66 -15.79 14.52
N GLU A 419 -21.95 -16.28 15.72
CA GLU A 419 -20.97 -16.33 16.82
C GLU A 419 -19.79 -17.24 16.49
N GLN A 420 -20.02 -18.32 15.74
CA GLN A 420 -18.98 -19.30 15.43
C GLN A 420 -18.01 -18.77 14.37
N GLU A 421 -18.51 -18.13 13.33
CA GLU A 421 -17.69 -17.48 12.31
C GLU A 421 -16.79 -16.40 12.93
N GLN A 422 -17.34 -15.56 13.78
CA GLN A 422 -16.59 -14.52 14.48
C GLN A 422 -15.54 -15.12 15.40
N PHE A 423 -15.91 -16.13 16.17
CA PHE A 423 -15.01 -16.84 17.08
C PHE A 423 -13.81 -17.43 16.33
N GLU A 424 -14.04 -18.10 15.20
CA GLU A 424 -12.98 -18.72 14.39
C GLU A 424 -11.99 -17.66 13.86
N ALA A 425 -12.49 -16.55 13.35
CA ALA A 425 -11.65 -15.45 12.88
C ALA A 425 -10.79 -14.85 14.01
N TYR A 426 -11.38 -14.61 15.19
CA TYR A 426 -10.65 -14.05 16.33
C TYR A 426 -9.65 -15.05 16.92
N GLN A 427 -10.02 -16.32 17.00
CA GLN A 427 -9.15 -17.39 17.45
C GLN A 427 -7.91 -17.55 16.53
N GLN A 428 -8.10 -17.47 15.22
CA GLN A 428 -7.01 -17.59 14.25
C GLN A 428 -5.96 -16.52 14.48
N VAL A 429 -6.35 -15.26 14.72
CA VAL A 429 -5.43 -14.16 15.01
C VAL A 429 -4.69 -14.41 16.32
N LEU A 430 -5.38 -14.83 17.39
CA LEU A 430 -4.77 -15.07 18.69
C LEU A 430 -3.77 -16.22 18.65
N LEU A 431 -4.08 -17.30 17.89
CA LEU A 431 -3.14 -18.41 17.69
C LEU A 431 -1.89 -17.97 16.90
N ALA A 432 -2.05 -17.11 15.89
CA ALA A 432 -0.92 -16.55 15.17
C ALA A 432 -0.06 -15.59 16.03
N ALA A 433 -0.67 -14.93 17.02
CA ALA A 433 -0.02 -13.97 17.89
C ALA A 433 0.80 -14.63 19.02
N GLY A 434 0.43 -15.84 19.46
CA GLY A 434 0.99 -16.45 20.65
C GLY A 434 0.68 -15.62 21.91
N ASP A 435 1.70 -15.15 22.61
CA ASP A 435 1.54 -14.36 23.85
C ASP A 435 1.36 -12.84 23.60
N LYS A 436 1.45 -12.39 22.35
CA LYS A 436 1.37 -10.97 22.02
C LYS A 436 -0.07 -10.45 22.16
N PRO A 437 -0.26 -9.18 22.58
CA PRO A 437 -1.58 -8.59 22.75
C PRO A 437 -2.29 -8.36 21.40
N ILE A 438 -3.60 -8.61 21.39
CA ILE A 438 -4.49 -8.33 20.27
C ILE A 438 -5.64 -7.48 20.75
N ILE A 439 -5.75 -6.26 20.24
CA ILE A 439 -6.83 -5.32 20.57
C ILE A 439 -7.94 -5.47 19.52
N PHE A 440 -9.06 -6.08 19.93
CA PHE A 440 -10.26 -6.19 19.13
C PHE A 440 -11.11 -4.92 19.28
N ARG A 441 -11.20 -4.13 18.22
CA ARG A 441 -12.17 -3.03 18.19
C ARG A 441 -13.55 -3.62 17.91
N THR A 442 -14.52 -3.35 18.79
CA THR A 442 -15.91 -3.77 18.52
C THR A 442 -16.42 -3.10 17.24
N MET A 443 -17.41 -3.71 16.62
CA MET A 443 -17.92 -3.33 15.29
C MET A 443 -18.17 -1.82 15.17
N ASP A 444 -17.48 -1.19 14.23
CA ASP A 444 -17.65 0.22 13.88
C ASP A 444 -18.42 0.32 12.56
N ILE A 445 -19.72 -0.03 12.63
CA ILE A 445 -20.67 -0.06 11.52
C ILE A 445 -21.73 1.02 11.69
N GLY A 446 -22.42 1.38 10.61
CA GLY A 446 -23.34 2.51 10.54
C GLY A 446 -22.63 3.78 10.06
N GLY A 447 -23.34 4.88 9.94
CA GLY A 447 -22.83 6.12 9.41
C GLY A 447 -22.31 5.95 7.98
N ASP A 448 -21.02 6.21 7.77
CA ASP A 448 -20.31 6.06 6.48
C ASP A 448 -20.08 4.59 6.05
N LYS A 449 -20.23 3.62 6.97
CA LYS A 449 -20.09 2.19 6.72
C LYS A 449 -21.45 1.51 6.73
N SER A 450 -22.23 1.73 5.67
CA SER A 450 -23.58 1.16 5.58
C SER A 450 -23.51 -0.35 5.36
N ILE A 451 -24.38 -1.08 6.07
CA ILE A 451 -24.54 -2.52 5.94
C ILE A 451 -25.99 -2.78 5.54
N PRO A 452 -26.25 -3.18 4.28
CA PRO A 452 -27.59 -3.25 3.72
C PRO A 452 -28.57 -4.10 4.52
N TYR A 453 -28.12 -5.24 5.07
CA TYR A 453 -28.99 -6.18 5.81
C TYR A 453 -29.35 -5.72 7.23
N LEU A 454 -28.76 -4.63 7.75
CA LEU A 454 -29.13 -4.07 9.06
C LEU A 454 -30.20 -2.98 8.98
N ASN A 455 -30.58 -2.53 7.77
CA ASN A 455 -31.57 -1.50 7.55
C ASN A 455 -31.37 -0.24 8.41
N ILE A 456 -30.10 0.16 8.64
CA ILE A 456 -29.76 1.41 9.32
C ILE A 456 -30.12 2.56 8.39
N PRO A 457 -30.92 3.53 8.85
CA PRO A 457 -31.30 4.68 8.03
C PRO A 457 -30.09 5.47 7.57
N GLN A 458 -30.15 5.98 6.35
CA GLN A 458 -29.12 6.87 5.86
C GLN A 458 -29.25 8.27 6.49
N GLU A 459 -28.14 8.91 6.75
CA GLU A 459 -28.04 10.18 7.46
C GLU A 459 -27.39 11.25 6.58
N GLU A 460 -27.77 12.50 6.76
CA GLU A 460 -27.17 13.65 6.05
C GLU A 460 -25.70 13.88 6.44
N ASN A 461 -25.30 13.47 7.65
CA ASN A 461 -23.95 13.61 8.18
C ASN A 461 -23.45 12.26 8.73
N PRO A 462 -23.12 11.28 7.88
CA PRO A 462 -22.83 9.91 8.29
C PRO A 462 -21.71 9.79 9.34
N PHE A 463 -20.66 10.60 9.24
CA PHE A 463 -19.55 10.58 10.21
C PHE A 463 -19.97 11.07 11.62
N LEU A 464 -20.98 11.95 11.72
CA LEU A 464 -21.50 12.45 12.99
C LEU A 464 -22.70 11.63 13.49
N GLY A 465 -23.12 10.65 12.73
CA GLY A 465 -24.40 9.97 12.85
C GLY A 465 -24.42 8.73 13.74
N TYR A 466 -25.29 7.82 13.37
CA TYR A 466 -25.66 6.60 14.08
C TYR A 466 -24.70 5.45 13.70
N ARG A 467 -23.59 5.37 14.42
CA ARG A 467 -22.51 4.38 14.19
C ARG A 467 -21.88 3.88 15.48
N ALA A 468 -21.23 2.75 15.40
CA ALA A 468 -20.40 2.16 16.46
C ALA A 468 -21.18 2.02 17.79
N VAL A 469 -20.60 2.45 18.92
CA VAL A 469 -21.24 2.33 20.25
C VAL A 469 -22.63 2.97 20.33
N ARG A 470 -22.96 3.90 19.45
CA ARG A 470 -24.27 4.56 19.41
C ARG A 470 -25.39 3.62 18.95
N ILE A 471 -25.09 2.65 18.07
CA ILE A 471 -26.08 1.69 17.57
C ILE A 471 -26.26 0.48 18.50
N TYR A 472 -25.31 0.20 19.40
CA TYR A 472 -25.31 -1.03 20.18
C TYR A 472 -26.57 -1.26 21.04
N PRO A 473 -27.17 -0.26 21.67
CA PRO A 473 -28.41 -0.48 22.44
C PRO A 473 -29.58 -1.02 21.60
N GLU A 474 -29.73 -0.57 20.37
CA GLU A 474 -30.76 -1.05 19.46
C GLU A 474 -30.42 -2.45 18.91
N PHE A 475 -29.16 -2.71 18.63
CA PHE A 475 -28.64 -3.99 18.16
C PHE A 475 -27.93 -4.81 19.26
N ALA A 476 -28.48 -4.74 20.51
CA ALA A 476 -27.87 -5.37 21.68
C ALA A 476 -27.62 -6.88 21.50
N GLY A 477 -28.48 -7.58 20.78
CA GLY A 477 -28.30 -8.99 20.45
C GLY A 477 -27.05 -9.23 19.57
N LEU A 478 -26.89 -8.45 18.52
CA LEU A 478 -25.73 -8.49 17.62
C LEU A 478 -24.45 -8.16 18.37
N PHE A 479 -24.45 -7.09 19.15
CA PHE A 479 -23.28 -6.69 19.96
C PHE A 479 -22.88 -7.79 20.96
N ARG A 480 -23.86 -8.42 21.62
CA ARG A 480 -23.61 -9.50 22.56
C ARG A 480 -23.06 -10.75 21.88
N THR A 481 -23.52 -11.08 20.66
CA THR A 481 -22.95 -12.15 19.84
C THR A 481 -21.45 -11.89 19.59
N GLN A 482 -21.07 -10.67 19.24
CA GLN A 482 -19.66 -10.29 19.10
C GLN A 482 -18.87 -10.43 20.40
N LEU A 483 -19.40 -9.91 21.52
CA LEU A 483 -18.76 -10.04 22.84
C LEU A 483 -18.54 -11.50 23.22
N ARG A 484 -19.54 -12.36 22.99
CA ARG A 484 -19.44 -13.81 23.25
C ARG A 484 -18.33 -14.43 22.41
N ALA A 485 -18.26 -14.13 21.12
CA ALA A 485 -17.22 -14.63 20.23
C ALA A 485 -15.80 -14.19 20.67
N ILE A 486 -15.62 -12.91 21.05
CA ILE A 486 -14.34 -12.39 21.55
C ILE A 486 -13.98 -13.05 22.88
N LEU A 487 -14.90 -13.20 23.83
CA LEU A 487 -14.64 -13.85 25.12
C LEU A 487 -14.27 -15.32 24.95
N ARG A 488 -14.88 -16.04 24.01
CA ARG A 488 -14.50 -17.43 23.68
C ARG A 488 -13.07 -17.47 23.12
N ALA A 489 -12.78 -16.60 22.16
CA ALA A 489 -11.46 -16.50 21.56
C ALA A 489 -10.36 -16.09 22.55
N ALA A 490 -10.67 -15.22 23.50
CA ALA A 490 -9.75 -14.75 24.56
C ALA A 490 -9.19 -15.90 25.44
N SER A 491 -9.82 -17.08 25.42
CA SER A 491 -9.26 -18.25 26.10
C SER A 491 -8.08 -18.90 25.37
N PHE A 492 -7.66 -18.38 24.21
CA PHE A 492 -6.57 -18.89 23.37
C PHE A 492 -5.37 -17.94 23.27
N GLY A 493 -5.45 -16.74 23.85
CA GLY A 493 -4.35 -15.76 23.81
C GLY A 493 -4.68 -14.47 24.53
N ASN A 494 -3.81 -13.47 24.40
CA ASN A 494 -3.94 -12.17 25.08
C ASN A 494 -4.87 -11.24 24.29
N ALA A 495 -6.18 -11.41 24.48
CA ALA A 495 -7.19 -10.59 23.86
C ALA A 495 -7.53 -9.37 24.74
N GLN A 496 -7.64 -8.21 24.10
CA GLN A 496 -8.10 -6.96 24.70
C GLN A 496 -9.27 -6.41 23.89
N LEU A 497 -10.20 -5.71 24.53
CA LEU A 497 -11.41 -5.17 23.92
C LEU A 497 -11.33 -3.65 23.87
N MET A 498 -11.65 -3.05 22.72
CA MET A 498 -11.64 -1.60 22.53
C MET A 498 -12.99 -1.14 21.96
N ILE A 499 -13.59 -0.13 22.58
CA ILE A 499 -14.90 0.42 22.20
C ILE A 499 -14.70 1.70 21.39
N PRO A 500 -15.17 1.76 20.12
CA PRO A 500 -15.06 2.94 19.27
C PRO A 500 -16.16 4.00 19.56
N MET A 501 -15.94 5.24 19.13
CA MET A 501 -16.88 6.35 19.13
C MET A 501 -17.49 6.71 20.49
N VAL A 502 -16.78 6.40 21.56
CA VAL A 502 -17.20 6.73 22.94
C VAL A 502 -17.16 8.23 23.16
N HIS A 503 -18.22 8.80 23.77
CA HIS A 503 -18.30 10.21 24.15
C HIS A 503 -18.84 10.45 25.55
N SER A 504 -19.39 9.45 26.22
CA SER A 504 -19.88 9.52 27.59
C SER A 504 -19.55 8.27 28.39
N LEU A 505 -19.45 8.44 29.72
CA LEU A 505 -19.19 7.33 30.64
C LEU A 505 -20.35 6.31 30.65
N ASP A 506 -21.58 6.77 30.49
CA ASP A 506 -22.76 5.91 30.50
C ASP A 506 -22.70 4.82 29.41
N GLN A 507 -22.06 5.12 28.27
CA GLN A 507 -21.86 4.14 27.21
C GLN A 507 -20.96 2.99 27.68
N ILE A 508 -19.91 3.29 28.40
CA ILE A 508 -18.98 2.27 28.93
C ILE A 508 -19.64 1.46 30.05
N LEU A 509 -20.39 2.10 30.92
CA LEU A 509 -21.15 1.40 31.95
C LEU A 509 -22.18 0.44 31.34
N TRP A 510 -22.86 0.86 30.27
CA TRP A 510 -23.78 0.01 29.52
C TRP A 510 -23.02 -1.17 28.86
N VAL A 511 -21.88 -0.94 28.19
CA VAL A 511 -21.05 -1.98 27.60
C VAL A 511 -20.59 -3.01 28.64
N LYS A 512 -20.15 -2.57 29.81
CA LYS A 512 -19.81 -3.47 30.92
C LYS A 512 -20.98 -4.35 31.34
N GLY A 513 -22.20 -3.77 31.34
CA GLY A 513 -23.43 -4.53 31.60
C GLY A 513 -23.67 -5.63 30.56
N GLU A 514 -23.48 -5.34 29.26
CA GLU A 514 -23.60 -6.33 28.17
C GLU A 514 -22.50 -7.39 28.22
N LEU A 515 -21.26 -6.99 28.55
CA LEU A 515 -20.13 -7.90 28.74
C LEU A 515 -20.42 -8.92 29.86
N GLN A 516 -20.97 -8.43 30.99
CA GLN A 516 -21.35 -9.31 32.10
C GLN A 516 -22.49 -10.28 31.71
N LYS A 517 -23.47 -9.83 30.91
CA LYS A 517 -24.50 -10.72 30.37
C LYS A 517 -23.90 -11.80 29.46
N ALA A 518 -23.00 -11.43 28.56
CA ALA A 518 -22.30 -12.36 27.68
C ALA A 518 -21.56 -13.46 28.47
N ILE A 519 -20.83 -13.08 29.54
CA ILE A 519 -20.13 -14.02 30.42
C ILE A 519 -21.12 -14.98 31.09
N VAL A 520 -22.24 -14.48 31.60
CA VAL A 520 -23.29 -15.31 32.24
C VAL A 520 -23.90 -16.29 31.25
N GLU A 521 -24.19 -15.85 30.05
CA GLU A 521 -24.72 -16.70 28.98
C GLU A 521 -23.73 -17.80 28.60
N LEU A 522 -22.46 -17.47 28.38
CA LEU A 522 -21.40 -18.44 28.06
C LEU A 522 -21.21 -19.50 29.16
N LYS A 523 -21.29 -19.07 30.43
CA LYS A 523 -21.25 -20.00 31.59
C LYS A 523 -22.45 -20.95 31.58
N ARG A 524 -23.65 -20.42 31.35
CA ARG A 524 -24.88 -21.23 31.24
C ARG A 524 -24.80 -22.25 30.10
N ASP A 525 -24.24 -21.84 28.94
CA ASP A 525 -24.15 -22.64 27.74
C ASP A 525 -22.95 -23.63 27.80
N GLY A 526 -22.13 -23.58 28.86
CA GLY A 526 -20.99 -24.49 29.08
C GLY A 526 -19.85 -24.27 28.09
N LEU A 527 -19.78 -23.11 27.42
CA LEU A 527 -18.75 -22.79 26.43
C LEU A 527 -17.48 -22.24 27.09
N ARG A 528 -16.33 -22.70 26.63
CA ARG A 528 -15.02 -22.17 27.09
C ARG A 528 -14.90 -20.68 26.74
N HIS A 529 -14.57 -19.86 27.73
CA HIS A 529 -14.41 -18.40 27.60
C HIS A 529 -13.48 -17.83 28.65
N ALA A 530 -13.00 -16.60 28.43
CA ALA A 530 -12.31 -15.81 29.47
C ALA A 530 -13.32 -15.22 30.46
N GLU A 531 -13.02 -15.27 31.75
CA GLU A 531 -13.88 -14.70 32.80
C GLU A 531 -13.75 -13.17 32.91
N THR A 532 -12.62 -12.62 32.45
CA THR A 532 -12.31 -11.20 32.41
C THR A 532 -11.60 -10.86 31.11
N ILE A 533 -11.75 -9.63 30.65
CA ILE A 533 -11.03 -9.12 29.49
C ILE A 533 -10.59 -7.67 29.77
N THR A 534 -9.39 -7.32 29.36
CA THR A 534 -8.89 -5.94 29.41
C THR A 534 -9.74 -5.05 28.51
N LEU A 535 -10.33 -3.99 29.05
CA LEU A 535 -11.24 -3.10 28.37
C LEU A 535 -10.63 -1.72 28.18
N GLY A 536 -10.56 -1.24 26.95
CA GLY A 536 -10.19 0.13 26.62
C GLY A 536 -11.20 0.83 25.74
N ILE A 537 -10.93 2.10 25.48
CA ILE A 537 -11.73 2.92 24.55
C ILE A 537 -10.84 3.52 23.48
N MET A 538 -11.43 3.69 22.29
CA MET A 538 -10.86 4.54 21.26
C MET A 538 -11.18 5.99 21.57
N VAL A 539 -10.15 6.80 21.78
CA VAL A 539 -10.31 8.24 22.03
C VAL A 539 -10.26 8.94 20.68
N GLU A 540 -11.43 9.24 20.16
CA GLU A 540 -11.59 9.83 18.84
C GLU A 540 -12.68 10.93 18.82
N VAL A 541 -13.51 11.00 19.84
CA VAL A 541 -14.46 12.10 20.05
C VAL A 541 -13.85 13.10 21.04
N PRO A 542 -13.62 14.38 20.68
CA PRO A 542 -12.87 15.34 21.49
C PRO A 542 -13.44 15.60 22.88
N SER A 543 -14.75 15.35 23.11
CA SER A 543 -15.38 15.51 24.43
C SER A 543 -14.74 14.63 25.52
N VAL A 544 -14.26 13.43 25.16
CA VAL A 544 -13.61 12.50 26.09
C VAL A 544 -12.38 13.12 26.75
N CYS A 545 -11.64 13.96 26.02
CA CYS A 545 -10.42 14.59 26.51
C CYS A 545 -10.63 15.44 27.77
N TYR A 546 -11.84 16.01 27.94
CA TYR A 546 -12.19 16.87 29.08
C TYR A 546 -12.59 16.10 30.33
N ILE A 547 -12.91 14.80 30.20
CA ILE A 547 -13.38 13.95 31.31
C ILE A 547 -12.62 12.61 31.33
N ILE A 548 -11.44 12.57 30.77
CA ILE A 548 -10.65 11.33 30.63
C ILE A 548 -10.27 10.73 32.00
N ASP A 549 -10.14 11.55 33.03
CA ASP A 549 -9.90 11.13 34.40
C ASP A 549 -11.04 10.25 34.95
N HIS A 550 -12.29 10.53 34.57
CA HIS A 550 -13.44 9.69 34.94
C HIS A 550 -13.40 8.34 34.22
N PHE A 551 -12.95 8.30 32.96
CA PHE A 551 -12.80 7.06 32.24
C PHE A 551 -11.67 6.17 32.80
N CYS A 552 -10.65 6.75 33.40
CA CYS A 552 -9.55 6.00 34.01
C CYS A 552 -10.01 5.03 35.10
N ASP A 553 -11.12 5.32 35.77
CA ASP A 553 -11.68 4.44 36.81
C ASP A 553 -12.45 3.26 36.21
N GLU A 554 -12.84 3.35 34.92
CA GLU A 554 -13.71 2.38 34.25
C GLU A 554 -13.02 1.57 33.15
N VAL A 555 -11.89 2.03 32.64
CA VAL A 555 -11.17 1.33 31.57
C VAL A 555 -9.69 1.12 31.90
N ASP A 556 -9.05 0.18 31.22
CA ASP A 556 -7.67 -0.21 31.47
C ASP A 556 -6.68 0.54 30.57
N PHE A 557 -7.11 0.99 29.38
CA PHE A 557 -6.26 1.70 28.43
C PHE A 557 -7.04 2.62 27.50
N PHE A 558 -6.29 3.45 26.80
CA PHE A 558 -6.77 4.38 25.78
C PHE A 558 -6.00 4.17 24.48
N SER A 559 -6.69 4.17 23.34
CA SER A 559 -6.06 4.18 22.03
C SER A 559 -6.60 5.35 21.21
N ILE A 560 -5.73 6.21 20.73
CA ILE A 560 -6.12 7.43 20.02
C ILE A 560 -6.42 7.11 18.57
N GLY A 561 -7.68 7.30 18.16
CA GLY A 561 -8.13 7.24 16.78
C GLY A 561 -7.84 8.56 16.07
N SER A 562 -6.57 8.79 15.69
CA SER A 562 -6.12 10.11 15.19
C SER A 562 -6.89 10.60 13.97
N ASN A 563 -7.40 9.71 13.12
CA ASN A 563 -8.13 10.09 11.92
C ASN A 563 -9.47 10.75 12.25
N ASP A 564 -10.32 10.07 13.02
CA ASP A 564 -11.62 10.60 13.39
C ASP A 564 -11.49 11.75 14.41
N MET A 565 -10.52 11.68 15.32
CA MET A 565 -10.23 12.78 16.24
C MET A 565 -9.85 14.07 15.50
N THR A 566 -9.01 13.99 14.47
CA THR A 566 -8.65 15.16 13.65
C THR A 566 -9.88 15.72 12.94
N GLN A 567 -10.68 14.86 12.34
CA GLN A 567 -11.92 15.22 11.65
C GLN A 567 -12.88 15.98 12.57
N TYR A 568 -13.13 15.45 13.77
CA TYR A 568 -14.06 16.05 14.73
C TYR A 568 -13.51 17.29 15.43
N LEU A 569 -12.20 17.33 15.70
CA LEU A 569 -11.56 18.48 16.32
C LEU A 569 -11.66 19.73 15.43
N TYR A 570 -11.49 19.55 14.13
CA TYR A 570 -11.52 20.65 13.15
C TYR A 570 -12.86 20.81 12.45
N ALA A 571 -13.83 19.91 12.67
CA ALA A 571 -15.09 19.86 11.94
C ALA A 571 -14.86 19.81 10.41
N VAL A 572 -13.89 19.02 9.98
CA VAL A 572 -13.48 18.87 8.57
C VAL A 572 -13.75 17.45 8.12
N ASP A 573 -14.59 17.29 7.11
CA ASP A 573 -14.80 16.00 6.46
C ASP A 573 -13.58 15.66 5.56
N ARG A 574 -12.83 14.63 5.94
CA ARG A 574 -11.64 14.18 5.20
C ARG A 574 -11.95 13.64 3.80
N ASN A 575 -13.19 13.21 3.58
CA ASN A 575 -13.63 12.68 2.29
C ASN A 575 -14.15 13.78 1.35
N ASN A 576 -14.36 14.99 1.85
CA ASN A 576 -14.77 16.12 1.03
C ASN A 576 -13.53 16.81 0.42
N PRO A 577 -13.28 16.72 -0.91
CA PRO A 577 -12.07 17.24 -1.54
C PRO A 577 -11.89 18.76 -1.43
N ARG A 578 -12.97 19.51 -1.14
CA ARG A 578 -12.90 20.96 -0.96
C ARG A 578 -12.36 21.39 0.39
N VAL A 579 -12.58 20.58 1.43
CA VAL A 579 -12.16 20.89 2.80
C VAL A 579 -11.08 19.96 3.33
N SER A 580 -10.85 18.80 2.69
CA SER A 580 -9.77 17.87 3.07
C SER A 580 -8.38 18.50 3.15
N PRO A 581 -8.01 19.57 2.39
CA PRO A 581 -6.75 20.29 2.60
C PRO A 581 -6.61 20.96 3.98
N LEU A 582 -7.73 21.15 4.70
CA LEU A 582 -7.73 21.67 6.08
C LEU A 582 -7.50 20.58 7.12
N TYR A 583 -7.59 19.31 6.71
CA TYR A 583 -7.34 18.14 7.56
C TYR A 583 -5.84 17.99 7.82
N ASN A 584 -5.39 18.43 9.00
CA ASN A 584 -3.99 18.32 9.39
C ASN A 584 -3.88 17.88 10.86
N PRO A 585 -3.39 16.65 11.14
CA PRO A 585 -3.22 16.18 12.53
C PRO A 585 -2.03 16.84 13.24
N ILE A 586 -1.14 17.55 12.54
CA ILE A 586 0.03 18.21 13.14
C ILE A 586 -0.24 19.68 13.34
N THR A 587 -0.94 20.00 14.40
CA THR A 587 -1.27 21.36 14.82
C THR A 587 -1.11 21.51 16.33
N PRO A 588 -0.91 22.74 16.85
CA PRO A 588 -0.78 22.96 18.26
C PRO A 588 -1.99 22.49 19.10
N SER A 589 -3.19 22.63 18.56
CA SER A 589 -4.43 22.17 19.25
C SER A 589 -4.49 20.66 19.38
N PHE A 590 -4.14 19.93 18.34
CA PHE A 590 -4.11 18.47 18.36
C PHE A 590 -3.03 17.95 19.30
N LEU A 591 -1.80 18.48 19.23
CA LEU A 591 -0.69 18.07 20.09
C LEU A 591 -0.97 18.35 21.57
N ARG A 592 -1.55 19.51 21.91
CA ARG A 592 -1.99 19.82 23.30
C ARG A 592 -3.05 18.87 23.81
N MET A 593 -3.99 18.49 22.95
CA MET A 593 -5.01 17.49 23.28
C MET A 593 -4.36 16.13 23.56
N LEU A 594 -3.45 15.66 22.71
CA LEU A 594 -2.70 14.42 22.95
C LEU A 594 -1.92 14.49 24.28
N GLN A 595 -1.22 15.59 24.51
CA GLN A 595 -0.46 15.79 25.75
C GLN A 595 -1.35 15.71 26.99
N GLN A 596 -2.54 16.31 26.94
CA GLN A 596 -3.49 16.24 28.04
C GLN A 596 -3.98 14.81 28.29
N ILE A 597 -4.34 14.08 27.22
CA ILE A 597 -4.78 12.68 27.31
C ILE A 597 -3.71 11.82 27.97
N VAL A 598 -2.49 11.84 27.42
CA VAL A 598 -1.38 11.02 27.89
C VAL A 598 -1.03 11.36 29.34
N THR A 599 -0.90 12.66 29.65
CA THR A 599 -0.56 13.10 31.01
C THR A 599 -1.59 12.65 32.03
N THR A 600 -2.88 12.82 31.75
CA THR A 600 -3.96 12.45 32.69
C THR A 600 -4.04 10.94 32.86
N ALA A 601 -3.96 10.17 31.76
CA ALA A 601 -3.99 8.72 31.81
C ALA A 601 -2.81 8.15 32.62
N HIS A 602 -1.59 8.62 32.39
CA HIS A 602 -0.39 8.20 33.11
C HIS A 602 -0.45 8.53 34.61
N GLN A 603 -1.02 9.69 34.99
CA GLN A 603 -1.24 10.04 36.38
C GLN A 603 -2.17 9.04 37.10
N ARG A 604 -3.02 8.36 36.36
CA ARG A 604 -3.93 7.31 36.84
C ARG A 604 -3.44 5.89 36.55
N GLY A 605 -2.18 5.73 36.10
CA GLY A 605 -1.58 4.43 35.83
C GLY A 605 -2.15 3.70 34.59
N LYS A 606 -2.74 4.42 33.64
CA LYS A 606 -3.27 3.87 32.38
C LYS A 606 -2.33 4.18 31.24
N TRP A 607 -2.13 3.21 30.34
CA TRP A 607 -1.32 3.40 29.16
C TRP A 607 -2.14 3.96 27.97
N VAL A 608 -1.44 4.63 27.04
CA VAL A 608 -2.06 5.30 25.90
C VAL A 608 -1.33 4.90 24.62
N GLY A 609 -2.08 4.32 23.69
CA GLY A 609 -1.63 4.05 22.32
C GLY A 609 -2.23 5.00 21.30
N ILE A 610 -1.76 4.88 20.05
CA ILE A 610 -2.32 5.52 18.88
C ILE A 610 -2.48 4.50 17.75
N CYS A 611 -3.65 4.44 17.12
CA CYS A 611 -3.96 3.46 16.08
C CYS A 611 -4.38 4.08 14.73
N GLY A 612 -4.38 5.40 14.62
CA GLY A 612 -4.58 6.10 13.37
C GLY A 612 -3.34 6.08 12.46
N GLU A 613 -3.47 6.60 11.24
CA GLU A 613 -2.37 6.63 10.26
C GLU A 613 -1.14 7.40 10.75
N LEU A 614 -1.35 8.41 11.61
CA LEU A 614 -0.28 9.20 12.21
C LEU A 614 0.75 8.33 12.96
N GLY A 615 0.34 7.21 13.58
CA GLY A 615 1.21 6.29 14.29
C GLY A 615 2.33 5.69 13.42
N GLY A 616 2.08 5.55 12.12
CA GLY A 616 3.04 5.00 11.13
C GLY A 616 3.86 6.03 10.37
N GLU A 617 3.66 7.32 10.62
CA GLU A 617 4.37 8.40 9.93
C GLU A 617 5.72 8.68 10.58
N SER A 618 6.78 8.14 9.98
CA SER A 618 8.16 8.25 10.49
C SER A 618 8.58 9.69 10.82
N ARG A 619 8.13 10.67 10.04
CA ARG A 619 8.44 12.10 10.25
C ARG A 619 7.99 12.61 11.62
N TYR A 620 6.86 12.11 12.13
CA TYR A 620 6.25 12.57 13.38
C TYR A 620 6.61 11.70 14.59
N LEU A 621 7.36 10.61 14.37
CA LEU A 621 7.80 9.70 15.42
C LEU A 621 8.48 10.43 16.61
N PRO A 622 9.35 11.45 16.42
CA PRO A 622 9.93 12.19 17.54
C PRO A 622 8.89 12.89 18.41
N LEU A 623 7.82 13.45 17.81
CA LEU A 623 6.73 14.08 18.57
C LEU A 623 5.92 13.05 19.36
N LEU A 624 5.60 11.91 18.74
CA LEU A 624 4.81 10.85 19.38
C LEU A 624 5.56 10.23 20.55
N LEU A 625 6.86 9.98 20.39
CA LEU A 625 7.75 9.54 21.46
C LEU A 625 7.82 10.59 22.58
N GLY A 626 8.00 11.86 22.21
CA GLY A 626 8.12 12.96 23.17
C GLY A 626 6.84 13.26 23.94
N LEU A 627 5.66 13.05 23.33
CA LEU A 627 4.36 13.14 24.00
C LEU A 627 4.14 12.01 25.01
N GLY A 628 4.94 10.92 24.95
CA GLY A 628 4.90 9.84 25.91
C GLY A 628 3.91 8.73 25.57
N LEU A 629 3.55 8.53 24.30
CA LEU A 629 2.73 7.39 23.90
C LEU A 629 3.43 6.06 24.23
N ASP A 630 2.66 5.07 24.67
CA ASP A 630 3.16 3.75 25.05
C ASP A 630 3.11 2.74 23.90
N GLU A 631 2.16 2.92 22.97
CA GLU A 631 1.99 2.07 21.78
C GLU A 631 1.80 2.91 20.51
N LEU A 632 2.45 2.49 19.42
CA LEU A 632 2.21 3.02 18.09
C LEU A 632 1.74 1.88 17.18
N SER A 633 0.50 1.95 16.71
CA SER A 633 -0.08 0.96 15.84
C SER A 633 -0.24 1.49 14.41
N MET A 634 0.17 0.69 13.42
CA MET A 634 0.30 1.12 12.02
C MET A 634 0.10 -0.03 11.04
N SER A 635 0.05 0.28 9.75
CA SER A 635 0.09 -0.75 8.72
C SER A 635 1.42 -1.52 8.76
N SER A 636 1.33 -2.84 8.65
CA SER A 636 2.43 -3.80 8.84
C SER A 636 3.73 -3.46 8.05
N PRO A 637 3.70 -3.02 6.78
CA PRO A 637 4.92 -2.68 6.04
C PRO A 637 5.73 -1.51 6.61
N ARG A 638 5.13 -0.65 7.43
CA ARG A 638 5.81 0.51 8.04
C ARG A 638 6.61 0.15 9.30
N ILE A 639 6.31 -0.96 9.94
CA ILE A 639 6.89 -1.38 11.23
C ILE A 639 8.42 -1.45 11.22
N PRO A 640 9.09 -2.08 10.24
CA PRO A 640 10.54 -2.18 10.24
C PRO A 640 11.24 -0.82 10.20
N ALA A 641 10.71 0.12 9.42
CA ALA A 641 11.28 1.46 9.28
C ALA A 641 11.11 2.28 10.58
N VAL A 642 9.91 2.24 11.19
CA VAL A 642 9.62 2.93 12.45
C VAL A 642 10.50 2.39 13.59
N LYS A 643 10.65 1.07 13.71
CA LYS A 643 11.54 0.45 14.70
C LYS A 643 13.00 0.83 14.52
N SER A 644 13.46 0.90 13.26
CA SER A 644 14.83 1.34 12.96
C SER A 644 15.07 2.79 13.36
N GLN A 645 14.11 3.68 13.07
CA GLN A 645 14.21 5.09 13.42
C GLN A 645 14.11 5.33 14.93
N LEU A 646 13.20 4.62 15.62
CA LEU A 646 13.01 4.74 17.06
C LEU A 646 14.33 4.54 17.83
N ARG A 647 15.16 3.59 17.40
CA ARG A 647 16.46 3.30 18.02
C ARG A 647 17.47 4.43 17.92
N GLN A 648 17.25 5.37 17.03
CA GLN A 648 18.10 6.54 16.84
C GLN A 648 17.65 7.72 17.70
N LEU A 649 16.43 7.69 18.22
CA LEU A 649 15.83 8.78 18.97
C LEU A 649 16.15 8.68 20.46
N ASP A 650 16.41 9.83 21.07
CA ASP A 650 16.52 10.01 22.50
C ASP A 650 15.19 10.54 23.05
N SER A 651 14.63 9.85 24.04
CA SER A 651 13.29 10.18 24.54
C SER A 651 13.21 11.53 25.26
N GLU A 652 14.31 11.97 25.90
CA GLU A 652 14.34 13.28 26.56
C GLU A 652 14.40 14.42 25.54
N ALA A 653 15.24 14.27 24.52
CA ALA A 653 15.30 15.26 23.43
C ALA A 653 13.95 15.35 22.69
N CYS A 654 13.29 14.21 22.47
CA CYS A 654 11.94 14.15 21.90
C CYS A 654 10.89 14.80 22.81
N ARG A 655 11.01 14.66 24.13
CA ARG A 655 10.10 15.30 25.11
C ARG A 655 10.21 16.82 25.05
N GLU A 656 11.44 17.33 24.98
CA GLU A 656 11.64 18.77 24.82
C GLU A 656 11.10 19.29 23.48
N LEU A 657 11.30 18.54 22.40
CA LEU A 657 10.71 18.83 21.09
C LEU A 657 9.18 18.90 21.16
N ALA A 658 8.54 17.89 21.77
CA ALA A 658 7.09 17.84 21.90
C ALA A 658 6.56 19.00 22.77
N ARG A 659 7.27 19.36 23.84
CA ARG A 659 6.94 20.52 24.69
C ARG A 659 6.94 21.81 23.87
N GLN A 660 8.01 22.06 23.09
CA GLN A 660 8.11 23.22 22.20
C GLN A 660 7.03 23.21 21.12
N ALA A 661 6.76 22.05 20.52
CA ALA A 661 5.72 21.91 19.51
C ALA A 661 4.32 22.25 20.03
N CYS A 662 4.02 21.91 21.30
CA CYS A 662 2.77 22.31 21.95
C CYS A 662 2.67 23.82 22.21
N GLU A 663 3.78 24.53 22.29
CA GLU A 663 3.85 26.00 22.48
C GLU A 663 3.79 26.78 21.15
N CYS A 664 4.01 26.12 20.01
CA CYS A 664 3.92 26.73 18.68
C CYS A 664 2.52 27.33 18.43
N ARG A 665 2.46 28.32 17.54
CA ARG A 665 1.22 29.03 17.19
C ARG A 665 0.58 28.51 15.92
N SER A 666 1.35 27.79 15.09
CA SER A 666 0.89 27.28 13.79
C SER A 666 1.52 25.91 13.47
N ALA A 667 0.89 25.17 12.55
CA ALA A 667 1.44 23.94 11.98
C ALA A 667 2.78 24.19 11.27
N GLN A 668 2.94 25.34 10.63
CA GLN A 668 4.17 25.70 9.94
C GLN A 668 5.36 25.87 10.90
N GLU A 669 5.14 26.44 12.09
CA GLU A 669 6.17 26.52 13.13
C GLU A 669 6.56 25.12 13.63
N ILE A 670 5.60 24.19 13.79
CA ILE A 670 5.87 22.80 14.17
C ILE A 670 6.71 22.10 13.10
N GLU A 671 6.36 22.30 11.83
CA GLU A 671 7.11 21.74 10.70
C GLU A 671 8.54 22.27 10.62
N ALA A 672 8.73 23.56 10.88
CA ALA A 672 10.06 24.16 10.97
C ALA A 672 10.86 23.58 12.15
N LEU A 673 10.21 23.41 13.30
CA LEU A 673 10.81 22.79 14.49
C LEU A 673 11.24 21.33 14.23
N LEU A 674 10.38 20.55 13.59
CA LEU A 674 10.69 19.17 13.19
C LEU A 674 11.84 19.11 12.19
N THR A 675 11.90 20.04 11.25
CA THR A 675 12.97 20.11 10.26
C THR A 675 14.32 20.49 10.90
N ALA A 676 14.28 21.33 11.92
CA ALA A 676 15.45 21.74 12.69
C ALA A 676 15.87 20.68 13.74
N PHE A 677 14.95 19.76 14.11
CA PHE A 677 15.24 18.72 15.07
C PHE A 677 16.24 17.74 14.48
N THR A 678 17.47 17.89 14.92
CA THR A 678 18.48 16.85 14.79
C THR A 678 18.47 16.08 16.11
N PRO A 679 18.26 14.76 16.13
CA PRO A 679 18.53 13.96 17.33
C PRO A 679 19.92 14.33 17.82
N GLU A 680 20.05 14.76 19.09
CA GLU A 680 21.36 15.12 19.66
C GLU A 680 22.38 14.06 19.28
N GLU A 681 23.44 14.54 18.65
CA GLU A 681 24.62 13.83 18.16
C GLU A 681 24.51 12.30 18.29
N ASP A 682 23.91 11.66 17.29
CA ASP A 682 24.36 10.33 16.90
C ASP A 682 25.81 10.54 16.45
N VAL A 683 26.74 10.66 17.43
CA VAL A 683 28.17 10.80 17.16
C VAL A 683 28.64 9.46 16.63
N ARG A 684 28.34 9.24 15.36
CA ARG A 684 28.87 8.05 14.70
C ARG A 684 30.35 8.27 14.46
N PRO A 685 31.16 7.32 14.87
CA PRO A 685 32.58 7.46 14.66
C PRO A 685 32.85 7.64 13.16
N LEU A 686 33.78 8.54 12.84
CA LEU A 686 34.21 8.83 11.48
C LEU A 686 34.66 7.54 10.76
N LEU A 687 35.31 6.65 11.51
CA LEU A 687 35.71 5.32 11.10
C LEU A 687 34.88 4.27 11.83
N ALA A 688 34.21 3.39 11.10
CA ALA A 688 33.35 2.35 11.65
C ALA A 688 33.49 1.04 10.87
N LEU A 689 33.40 -0.08 11.57
CA LEU A 689 33.55 -1.42 10.98
C LEU A 689 32.55 -1.66 9.83
N GLU A 690 31.35 -1.11 9.93
CA GLU A 690 30.30 -1.21 8.91
C GLU A 690 30.62 -0.57 7.56
N ASN A 691 31.68 0.27 7.51
CA ASN A 691 32.16 0.97 6.31
C ASN A 691 33.50 0.42 5.80
N ILE A 692 33.99 -0.71 6.34
CA ILE A 692 35.24 -1.34 5.93
C ILE A 692 34.94 -2.69 5.27
N PHE A 693 35.37 -2.83 4.05
CA PHE A 693 35.13 -4.01 3.22
C PHE A 693 36.48 -4.59 2.72
N VAL A 694 36.65 -5.87 2.91
CA VAL A 694 37.78 -6.62 2.36
C VAL A 694 37.28 -7.54 1.25
N ASP A 695 38.18 -7.85 0.31
CA ASP A 695 37.98 -8.83 -0.76
C ASP A 695 36.74 -8.54 -1.65
N GLN A 696 36.59 -7.26 -2.03
CA GLN A 696 35.48 -6.85 -2.91
C GLN A 696 35.86 -7.09 -4.38
N ALA A 697 34.94 -7.69 -5.13
CA ALA A 697 35.13 -8.08 -6.53
C ALA A 697 34.48 -7.05 -7.48
N PHE A 698 34.89 -5.79 -7.41
CA PHE A 698 34.44 -4.77 -8.35
C PHE A 698 35.25 -4.87 -9.66
N SER A 699 34.59 -4.65 -10.79
CA SER A 699 35.22 -4.72 -12.12
C SER A 699 35.64 -3.36 -12.65
N ASN A 700 35.17 -2.27 -12.08
CA ASN A 700 35.47 -0.89 -12.47
C ASN A 700 35.30 0.06 -11.30
N LYS A 701 35.77 1.31 -11.48
CA LYS A 701 35.64 2.35 -10.44
C LYS A 701 34.18 2.77 -10.19
N GLU A 702 33.30 2.64 -11.19
CA GLU A 702 31.89 2.98 -11.11
C GLU A 702 31.19 2.11 -10.05
N GLN A 703 31.43 0.79 -10.06
CA GLN A 703 30.91 -0.12 -9.05
C GLN A 703 31.45 0.17 -7.64
N ALA A 704 32.72 0.53 -7.53
CA ALA A 704 33.34 0.85 -6.24
C ALA A 704 32.69 2.10 -5.61
N ILE A 705 32.55 3.18 -6.37
CA ILE A 705 31.93 4.43 -5.91
C ILE A 705 30.45 4.21 -5.59
N GLN A 706 29.70 3.55 -6.48
CA GLN A 706 28.29 3.19 -6.26
C GLN A 706 28.11 2.42 -4.95
N PHE A 707 28.93 1.37 -4.75
CA PHE A 707 28.83 0.53 -3.56
C PHE A 707 29.09 1.31 -2.27
N LEU A 708 30.17 2.12 -2.24
CA LEU A 708 30.53 2.88 -1.06
C LEU A 708 29.50 3.96 -0.73
N CYS A 709 29.01 4.70 -1.72
CA CYS A 709 27.92 5.67 -1.53
C CYS A 709 26.61 5.01 -1.10
N GLY A 710 26.23 3.92 -1.76
CA GLY A 710 25.04 3.14 -1.43
C GLY A 710 25.10 2.55 -0.02
N ASN A 711 26.27 2.05 0.42
CA ASN A 711 26.47 1.54 1.78
C ASN A 711 26.28 2.62 2.86
N LEU A 712 26.72 3.86 2.60
CA LEU A 712 26.44 4.98 3.50
C LEU A 712 24.93 5.23 3.63
N GLY A 713 24.18 5.04 2.53
CA GLY A 713 22.72 5.08 2.55
C GLY A 713 22.10 3.93 3.37
N VAL A 714 22.61 2.70 3.21
CA VAL A 714 22.17 1.52 3.98
C VAL A 714 22.40 1.74 5.48
N ASN A 715 23.53 2.32 5.85
CA ASN A 715 23.91 2.56 7.25
C ASN A 715 23.35 3.88 7.81
N GLY A 716 22.47 4.59 7.09
CA GLY A 716 21.83 5.83 7.55
C GLY A 716 22.77 7.02 7.73
N ARG A 717 23.93 7.01 7.06
CA ARG A 717 24.89 8.13 7.06
C ARG A 717 24.58 9.18 5.99
N THR A 718 23.73 8.84 5.05
CA THR A 718 23.06 9.72 4.08
C THR A 718 21.64 9.22 3.81
N GLU A 719 20.72 10.13 3.58
CA GLU A 719 19.36 9.80 3.08
C GLU A 719 19.28 9.85 1.55
N ARG A 720 20.29 10.43 0.92
CA ARG A 720 20.37 10.72 -0.52
C ARG A 720 21.63 10.12 -1.15
N PRO A 721 21.72 8.78 -1.25
CA PRO A 721 22.95 8.13 -1.74
C PRO A 721 23.23 8.42 -3.22
N PHE A 722 22.23 8.69 -4.06
CA PHE A 722 22.41 9.03 -5.46
C PHE A 722 22.96 10.44 -5.65
N GLU A 723 22.46 11.40 -4.91
CA GLU A 723 22.94 12.78 -4.91
C GLU A 723 24.35 12.88 -4.30
N LEU A 724 24.65 12.05 -3.28
CA LEU A 724 26.00 11.91 -2.76
C LEU A 724 26.95 11.33 -3.80
N GLU A 725 26.52 10.30 -4.52
CA GLU A 725 27.29 9.69 -5.60
C GLU A 725 27.63 10.72 -6.69
N GLU A 726 26.65 11.56 -7.08
CA GLU A 726 26.85 12.67 -8.02
C GLU A 726 27.95 13.64 -7.53
N ASP A 727 27.91 14.05 -6.24
CA ASP A 727 28.93 14.93 -5.66
C ASP A 727 30.33 14.29 -5.64
N VAL A 728 30.43 12.99 -5.41
CA VAL A 728 31.70 12.25 -5.48
C VAL A 728 32.22 12.23 -6.92
N TRP A 729 31.35 11.99 -7.90
CA TRP A 729 31.72 11.99 -9.31
C TRP A 729 32.13 13.36 -9.82
N GLN A 730 31.44 14.43 -9.43
CA GLN A 730 31.83 15.80 -9.78
C GLN A 730 33.26 16.09 -9.33
N ARG A 731 33.65 15.60 -8.16
CA ARG A 731 35.05 15.76 -7.67
C ARG A 731 36.02 14.87 -8.41
N GLU A 732 35.67 13.62 -8.72
CA GLU A 732 36.51 12.65 -9.44
C GLU A 732 36.79 13.10 -10.88
N GLU A 733 35.83 13.76 -11.54
CA GLU A 733 35.96 14.25 -12.93
C GLU A 733 36.84 15.49 -13.06
N ILE A 734 37.01 16.28 -12.01
CA ILE A 734 37.94 17.42 -12.03
C ILE A 734 39.40 16.94 -12.13
N VAL A 735 39.77 15.99 -11.28
CA VAL A 735 41.05 15.34 -11.24
C VAL A 735 40.87 13.98 -10.63
N THR A 736 41.35 12.92 -11.32
CA THR A 736 41.22 11.56 -10.79
C THR A 736 41.82 11.44 -9.40
N THR A 737 41.18 10.69 -8.53
CA THR A 737 41.59 10.49 -7.15
C THR A 737 42.51 9.29 -6.96
N GLY A 738 42.96 8.63 -8.04
CA GLY A 738 44.03 7.64 -7.98
C GLY A 738 45.36 8.30 -7.64
N VAL A 739 45.90 7.99 -6.46
CA VAL A 739 47.12 8.63 -5.94
C VAL A 739 48.40 7.81 -6.15
N GLY A 740 48.28 6.70 -6.88
CA GLY A 740 49.35 5.73 -7.08
C GLY A 740 49.46 4.71 -5.95
N PHE A 741 50.47 3.83 -6.06
CA PHE A 741 50.72 2.78 -5.09
C PHE A 741 49.54 1.81 -4.86
N GLY A 742 48.66 1.65 -5.82
CA GLY A 742 47.50 0.82 -5.70
C GLY A 742 46.32 1.44 -4.90
N VAL A 743 46.34 2.76 -4.66
CA VAL A 743 45.35 3.45 -3.79
C VAL A 743 44.59 4.54 -4.55
N ALA A 744 43.30 4.61 -4.33
CA ALA A 744 42.46 5.76 -4.70
C ALA A 744 41.79 6.37 -3.46
N ILE A 745 41.61 7.71 -3.47
CA ILE A 745 40.97 8.43 -2.38
C ILE A 745 39.84 9.31 -2.93
N PRO A 746 38.73 8.73 -3.38
CA PRO A 746 37.55 9.52 -3.72
C PRO A 746 37.09 10.34 -2.49
N HIS A 747 36.75 11.61 -2.69
CA HIS A 747 36.33 12.43 -1.56
C HIS A 747 35.41 13.55 -1.99
N THR A 748 34.47 13.91 -1.08
CA THR A 748 33.56 15.03 -1.29
C THR A 748 33.15 15.68 0.03
N LYS A 749 32.74 16.95 -0.06
CA LYS A 749 32.00 17.66 0.99
C LYS A 749 30.61 17.90 0.44
N SER A 750 29.59 17.29 1.08
CA SER A 750 28.23 17.25 0.57
C SER A 750 27.20 17.60 1.65
N GLN A 751 26.17 18.34 1.26
CA GLN A 751 25.00 18.61 2.10
C GLN A 751 24.15 17.34 2.34
N TRP A 752 24.35 16.31 1.54
CA TRP A 752 23.61 15.04 1.63
C TRP A 752 24.20 14.10 2.67
N ILE A 753 25.36 14.43 3.25
CA ILE A 753 25.99 13.68 4.33
C ILE A 753 25.45 14.13 5.66
N ARG A 754 24.87 13.19 6.40
CA ARG A 754 24.41 13.36 7.78
C ARG A 754 25.54 13.12 8.78
N HIS A 755 26.38 12.10 8.52
CA HIS A 755 27.54 11.75 9.35
C HIS A 755 28.78 11.55 8.48
N SER A 756 29.80 12.36 8.69
CA SER A 756 31.08 12.23 8.00
C SER A 756 31.65 10.83 8.18
N SER A 757 32.31 10.32 7.16
CA SER A 757 32.71 8.93 7.13
C SER A 757 33.99 8.68 6.35
N ILE A 758 34.78 7.71 6.81
CA ILE A 758 35.82 7.03 6.06
C ILE A 758 35.29 5.66 5.66
N SER A 759 35.13 5.41 4.36
CA SER A 759 34.69 4.13 3.84
C SER A 759 35.83 3.48 3.07
N ILE A 760 36.10 2.19 3.30
CA ILE A 760 37.25 1.49 2.77
C ILE A 760 36.82 0.23 2.03
N ALA A 761 37.30 0.06 0.81
CA ALA A 761 37.13 -1.18 0.05
C ALA A 761 38.48 -1.67 -0.46
N ARG A 762 38.91 -2.87 -0.02
CA ARG A 762 40.04 -3.59 -0.58
C ARG A 762 39.53 -4.57 -1.64
N LEU A 763 40.13 -4.53 -2.81
CA LEU A 763 39.67 -5.25 -3.99
C LEU A 763 40.43 -6.58 -4.15
N VAL A 764 39.77 -7.62 -4.63
CA VAL A 764 40.39 -8.93 -4.96
C VAL A 764 41.28 -8.81 -6.17
N LYS A 765 40.91 -7.95 -7.12
CA LYS A 765 41.69 -7.67 -8.34
C LYS A 765 41.86 -6.17 -8.50
N PRO A 766 43.00 -5.73 -8.99
CA PRO A 766 43.23 -4.33 -9.32
C PRO A 766 42.19 -3.85 -10.34
N VAL A 767 41.77 -2.60 -10.21
CA VAL A 767 40.79 -1.95 -11.08
C VAL A 767 41.43 -0.73 -11.74
N ASP A 768 41.21 -0.55 -13.03
CA ASP A 768 41.61 0.66 -13.75
C ASP A 768 40.80 1.86 -13.22
N TRP A 769 41.55 2.75 -12.51
CA TRP A 769 40.98 3.98 -11.97
C TRP A 769 41.01 5.14 -12.98
N GLN A 770 41.47 4.86 -14.22
CA GLN A 770 41.71 5.88 -15.25
C GLN A 770 42.69 6.95 -14.77
N SER A 771 43.70 6.53 -14.02
CA SER A 771 44.78 7.36 -13.49
C SER A 771 46.10 6.98 -14.14
N GLU A 772 46.93 7.99 -14.49
CA GLU A 772 48.31 7.76 -14.96
C GLU A 772 49.18 7.06 -13.91
N MET A 773 48.73 7.01 -12.64
CA MET A 773 49.42 6.41 -11.51
C MET A 773 49.24 4.89 -11.38
N GLY A 774 48.52 4.25 -12.31
CA GLY A 774 48.29 2.80 -12.37
C GLY A 774 46.95 2.33 -11.75
N GLU A 775 46.80 1.01 -11.69
CA GLU A 775 45.61 0.34 -11.17
C GLU A 775 45.47 0.48 -9.65
N VAL A 776 44.26 0.30 -9.14
CA VAL A 776 43.89 0.50 -7.74
C VAL A 776 43.40 -0.82 -7.13
N GLU A 777 43.93 -1.17 -5.96
CA GLU A 777 43.56 -2.33 -5.14
C GLU A 777 42.90 -1.91 -3.82
N LEU A 778 43.05 -0.64 -3.42
CA LEU A 778 42.47 -0.10 -2.17
C LEU A 778 41.80 1.25 -2.42
N VAL A 779 40.51 1.30 -2.16
CA VAL A 779 39.72 2.54 -2.26
C VAL A 779 39.40 3.03 -0.87
N ILE A 780 39.75 4.29 -0.57
CA ILE A 780 39.42 4.97 0.70
C ILE A 780 38.59 6.19 0.37
N MET A 781 37.29 6.07 0.51
CA MET A 781 36.34 7.17 0.25
C MET A 781 36.15 8.02 1.51
N LEU A 782 36.31 9.33 1.35
CA LEU A 782 36.22 10.31 2.43
C LEU A 782 34.99 11.22 2.16
N THR A 783 34.00 11.19 3.05
CA THR A 783 32.79 12.00 2.93
C THR A 783 32.61 12.90 4.14
N LEU A 784 32.42 14.21 3.88
CA LEU A 784 32.25 15.25 4.90
C LEU A 784 30.87 15.88 4.80
N GLY A 785 30.21 16.08 5.93
CA GLY A 785 29.02 16.90 6.05
C GLY A 785 29.30 18.39 5.81
N ALA A 786 28.37 19.10 5.19
CA ALA A 786 28.56 20.52 4.83
C ALA A 786 28.83 21.41 6.05
N ASN A 787 28.25 21.08 7.21
CA ASN A 787 28.31 21.87 8.44
C ASN A 787 29.35 21.39 9.45
N GLU A 788 30.10 20.33 9.14
CA GLU A 788 31.07 19.76 10.06
C GLU A 788 32.41 20.53 10.09
N GLY A 789 33.01 20.57 11.28
CA GLY A 789 34.14 21.44 11.59
C GLY A 789 35.50 20.92 11.12
N MET A 790 36.55 21.75 11.39
CA MET A 790 37.94 21.52 10.91
C MET A 790 38.61 20.26 11.44
N ASN A 791 38.06 19.59 12.45
CA ASN A 791 38.70 18.39 13.04
C ASN A 791 38.72 17.20 12.07
N HIS A 792 37.65 16.94 11.33
CA HIS A 792 37.60 15.85 10.35
C HIS A 792 38.56 16.07 9.17
N VAL A 793 38.78 17.33 8.73
CA VAL A 793 39.77 17.67 7.71
C VAL A 793 41.19 17.36 8.17
N LYS A 794 41.47 17.51 9.46
CA LYS A 794 42.79 17.12 10.02
C LYS A 794 43.03 15.63 9.94
N VAL A 795 42.01 14.80 10.27
CA VAL A 795 42.09 13.33 10.17
C VAL A 795 42.37 12.91 8.73
N PHE A 796 41.68 13.50 7.75
CA PHE A 796 41.90 13.21 6.33
C PHE A 796 43.31 13.59 5.90
N SER A 797 43.84 14.71 6.37
CA SER A 797 45.21 15.13 6.10
C SER A 797 46.23 14.20 6.74
N GLN A 798 45.95 13.67 7.93
CA GLN A 798 46.81 12.67 8.59
C GLN A 798 46.82 11.36 7.79
N LEU A 799 45.64 10.88 7.38
CA LEU A 799 45.50 9.68 6.57
C LEU A 799 46.30 9.79 5.25
N ALA A 800 46.13 10.90 4.53
CA ALA A 800 46.87 11.15 3.30
C ALA A 800 48.41 11.10 3.50
N ARG A 801 48.94 11.70 4.59
CA ARG A 801 50.35 11.65 4.92
C ARG A 801 50.81 10.22 5.26
N LYS A 802 50.00 9.46 6.03
CA LYS A 802 50.30 8.06 6.39
C LYS A 802 50.33 7.16 5.15
N LEU A 803 49.49 7.40 4.19
CA LEU A 803 49.46 6.64 2.93
C LEU A 803 50.74 6.83 2.06
N VAL A 804 51.52 7.88 2.27
CA VAL A 804 52.86 8.02 1.66
C VAL A 804 53.83 6.99 2.24
N ASN A 805 53.67 6.54 3.47
CA ASN A 805 54.54 5.57 4.13
C ASN A 805 54.31 4.15 3.57
N LYS A 806 55.39 3.54 3.05
CA LYS A 806 55.33 2.19 2.47
C LYS A 806 54.88 1.12 3.48
N ASN A 807 55.39 1.15 4.69
CA ASN A 807 55.05 0.14 5.70
C ASN A 807 53.58 0.21 6.10
N PHE A 808 53.03 1.42 6.26
CA PHE A 808 51.60 1.59 6.57
C PHE A 808 50.72 1.03 5.44
N ARG A 809 51.04 1.31 4.19
CA ARG A 809 50.28 0.71 3.07
C ARG A 809 50.38 -0.81 3.06
N GLN A 810 51.61 -1.36 3.25
CA GLN A 810 51.76 -2.83 3.32
C GLN A 810 50.93 -3.46 4.43
N SER A 811 50.84 -2.81 5.60
CA SER A 811 49.98 -3.27 6.69
C SER A 811 48.50 -3.24 6.33
N LEU A 812 48.00 -2.24 5.59
CA LEU A 812 46.62 -2.16 5.11
C LEU A 812 46.33 -3.27 4.08
N PHE A 813 47.27 -3.54 3.15
CA PHE A 813 47.08 -4.60 2.16
C PHE A 813 47.16 -6.00 2.79
N ALA A 814 47.97 -6.17 3.85
CA ALA A 814 48.17 -7.45 4.52
C ALA A 814 47.10 -7.77 5.58
N ALA A 815 46.27 -6.80 5.95
CA ALA A 815 45.21 -7.00 6.95
C ALA A 815 44.27 -8.15 6.54
N GLN A 816 43.98 -9.06 7.47
CA GLN A 816 43.22 -10.27 7.16
C GLN A 816 41.70 -10.00 7.09
N ASP A 817 41.20 -9.02 7.84
CA ASP A 817 39.80 -8.70 7.96
C ASP A 817 39.56 -7.19 8.20
N ALA A 818 38.30 -6.80 8.18
CA ALA A 818 37.88 -5.42 8.41
C ALA A 818 38.25 -4.91 9.80
N GLN A 819 38.22 -5.78 10.83
CA GLN A 819 38.61 -5.41 12.20
C GLN A 819 40.08 -5.07 12.31
N SER A 820 40.94 -5.79 11.62
CA SER A 820 42.38 -5.52 11.56
C SER A 820 42.68 -4.17 10.91
N ILE A 821 41.94 -3.81 9.84
CA ILE A 821 42.04 -2.49 9.18
C ILE A 821 41.58 -1.39 10.17
N LEU A 822 40.47 -1.60 10.84
CA LEU A 822 39.93 -0.66 11.82
C LEU A 822 40.94 -0.37 12.90
N THR A 823 41.45 -1.41 13.56
CA THR A 823 42.46 -1.32 14.65
C THR A 823 43.73 -0.62 14.21
N LEU A 824 44.22 -0.92 12.98
CA LEU A 824 45.40 -0.25 12.42
C LEU A 824 45.16 1.25 12.26
N LEU A 825 43.99 1.64 11.74
CA LEU A 825 43.65 3.04 11.53
C LEU A 825 43.41 3.79 12.83
N GLU A 826 42.73 3.19 13.80
CA GLU A 826 42.54 3.78 15.15
C GLU A 826 43.88 3.99 15.90
N THR A 827 44.87 3.13 15.68
CA THR A 827 46.19 3.24 16.28
C THR A 827 47.02 4.35 15.61
N GLU A 828 46.85 4.54 14.31
CA GLU A 828 47.73 5.42 13.52
C GLU A 828 47.13 6.82 13.27
N LEU A 829 45.84 7.01 13.48
CA LEU A 829 45.12 8.28 13.32
C LEU A 829 44.64 8.79 14.68
N THR A 830 44.70 10.09 14.87
CA THR A 830 44.19 10.78 16.09
C THR A 830 42.83 11.40 15.75
N PHE A 831 41.76 10.86 16.26
CA PHE A 831 40.37 11.30 16.03
C PHE A 831 39.96 12.42 16.99
#